data_1ac2f0517a63526310001c6c9613c7f8
#
_entry.id   1ac2f0517a63526310001c6c9613c7f8
#
_cell.length_a   1.000
_cell.length_b   1.000
_cell.length_c   1.000
_cell.angle_alpha   90.00
_cell.angle_beta   90.00
_cell.angle_gamma   90.00
#
_symmetry.space_group_name_H-M   'P 1'
#
loop_
_entity.id
_entity.type
_entity.pdbx_description
1 polymer ?
#
loop_
_entity_poly.entity_id
_entity_poly.type
_entity_poly.pdbx_seq_one_letter_code
_entity_poly.pdbx_strand_id
1 'polypeptide(L)'
;MQKRGKRQVRVTLFLMGILIIWNACIPQEQKEVNPEMQAFEAFFTANGDSVSIAPRKVRTQALQKMQEIKDSLVRYNYLIVASKTCMMSSDMDSARLLIQQIEDFTERQPFSPQLADLQSDCFNMKGNVYARTGHMDSAEVYFRKAYELRMHGTKIEVVPDILMNLADATNRLGKLDVGAAWYRRALLLCDSLNITSTKKPPIYYGLAQIYVALRDFEQCDYYYNLAARSYEDMLPFEKHFYLNNRGTSYYYRGDYETAIDYFRKVTDLVEGYPDMVFELNLGWLNLGDCFLQVDEPDSAAKYINKCQPFFEKTGIITALYYIDTQKIELALIQKDLPKAWRILSESIISPDIDPDMVNIRNKYLQQYYEETEDYRKAYFYLKENNRMDDSIRNERVEMRTADLALRYQQDSTVMAQKVFIREKENEVLELRQMETLWIALTTITLLVVVFVYLYSKKKRALLLAQNRRTVSSLRLENIRNRLSPHFIFNVLNQEMAGRKAEEKQELSSLVKLMRRNLELAEQLCVTLAEELDFVKTYIDLERRSLGITFHPMIEIGEGVNPEQVQLPSMLIQIPVENAVKHALKEKEGERNLWIIIARQANGISIQIRDNGGGYRPNSRNRGTGTGMKVIMQTIQILNMKNKETIDVAIHNVSLSNGEIGCEVTFLLPDKYDYRIK
;
A
#
# COMPACT_ATOMS: atom_id res chain seq x y z
N MET A 1 -23.63 52.19 15.88
CA MET A 1 -23.86 50.92 15.16
C MET A 1 -22.58 50.21 14.71
N GLN A 2 -21.43 50.86 14.52
CA GLN A 2 -20.21 50.22 14.01
C GLN A 2 -19.46 49.30 15.00
N LYS A 3 -19.71 49.34 16.30
CA LYS A 3 -19.04 48.45 17.30
C LYS A 3 -19.69 47.06 17.45
N ARG A 4 -20.97 46.89 17.10
CA ARG A 4 -21.65 45.58 17.16
C ARG A 4 -21.31 44.63 16.00
N GLY A 5 -21.14 45.16 14.77
CA GLY A 5 -20.79 44.36 13.62
C GLY A 5 -19.39 43.71 13.70
N LYS A 6 -18.40 44.43 14.27
CA LYS A 6 -17.02 43.88 14.47
C LYS A 6 -16.96 42.79 15.53
N ARG A 7 -17.89 42.75 16.46
CA ARG A 7 -17.94 41.73 17.52
C ARG A 7 -18.58 40.44 17.00
N GLN A 8 -19.58 40.51 16.13
CA GLN A 8 -20.21 39.34 15.50
C GLN A 8 -19.28 38.63 14.56
N VAL A 9 -18.55 39.32 13.68
CA VAL A 9 -17.60 38.75 12.75
C VAL A 9 -16.43 38.07 13.49
N ARG A 10 -15.97 38.62 14.61
CA ARG A 10 -14.94 37.96 15.45
C ARG A 10 -15.44 36.70 16.14
N VAL A 11 -16.71 36.65 16.56
CA VAL A 11 -17.31 35.47 17.18
C VAL A 11 -17.52 34.36 16.16
N THR A 12 -17.93 34.69 14.92
CA THR A 12 -18.11 33.69 13.86
C THR A 12 -16.80 33.12 13.39
N LEU A 13 -15.76 33.93 13.26
CA LEU A 13 -14.39 33.45 12.94
C LEU A 13 -13.77 32.62 14.07
N PHE A 14 -14.09 32.95 15.32
CA PHE A 14 -13.64 32.18 16.48
C PHE A 14 -14.36 30.83 16.58
N LEU A 15 -15.67 30.78 16.29
CA LEU A 15 -16.46 29.54 16.25
C LEU A 15 -16.05 28.64 15.07
N MET A 16 -15.75 29.20 13.89
CA MET A 16 -15.16 28.42 12.77
C MET A 16 -13.77 27.88 13.11
N GLY A 17 -12.93 28.66 13.80
CA GLY A 17 -11.63 28.21 14.29
C GLY A 17 -11.74 27.05 15.28
N ILE A 18 -12.73 27.08 16.19
CA ILE A 18 -13.00 25.99 17.15
C ILE A 18 -13.51 24.72 16.42
N LEU A 19 -14.35 24.84 15.41
CA LEU A 19 -14.83 23.69 14.61
C LEU A 19 -13.70 23.01 13.81
N ILE A 20 -12.76 23.79 13.28
CA ILE A 20 -11.58 23.26 12.57
C ILE A 20 -10.63 22.56 13.55
N ILE A 21 -10.45 23.11 14.76
CA ILE A 21 -9.60 22.51 15.81
C ILE A 21 -10.28 21.25 16.37
N TRP A 22 -11.61 21.20 16.47
CA TRP A 22 -12.33 20.03 16.98
C TRP A 22 -12.31 18.85 16.00
N ASN A 23 -12.33 19.10 14.68
CA ASN A 23 -12.13 18.05 13.67
C ASN A 23 -10.66 17.57 13.55
N ALA A 24 -9.68 18.39 13.98
CA ALA A 24 -8.27 18.01 14.01
C ALA A 24 -7.87 17.27 15.30
N CYS A 25 -8.72 17.24 16.31
CA CYS A 25 -8.47 16.62 17.62
C CYS A 25 -9.33 15.37 17.88
N ILE A 26 -9.84 14.69 16.85
CA ILE A 26 -10.28 13.30 17.03
C ILE A 26 -8.98 12.49 17.14
N PRO A 27 -8.64 11.93 18.30
CA PRO A 27 -7.51 11.03 18.36
C PRO A 27 -7.87 9.85 17.44
N GLN A 28 -7.14 9.66 16.33
CA GLN A 28 -7.00 8.33 15.79
C GLN A 28 -6.39 7.53 16.96
N GLU A 29 -7.18 6.67 17.59
CA GLU A 29 -6.64 5.60 18.41
C GLU A 29 -5.63 4.88 17.52
N GLN A 30 -4.36 5.21 17.69
CA GLN A 30 -3.29 4.34 17.28
C GLN A 30 -3.52 3.06 18.09
N LYS A 31 -4.14 2.05 17.46
CA LYS A 31 -4.15 0.69 18.03
C LYS A 31 -2.70 0.39 18.37
N GLU A 32 -2.41 0.31 19.66
CA GLU A 32 -1.12 -0.21 20.13
C GLU A 32 -0.94 -1.57 19.46
N VAL A 33 -0.03 -1.63 18.53
CA VAL A 33 0.22 -2.85 17.78
C VAL A 33 0.98 -3.78 18.71
N ASN A 34 0.33 -4.89 19.12
CA ASN A 34 0.94 -5.88 19.97
C ASN A 34 2.22 -6.45 19.30
N PRO A 35 3.42 -6.19 19.86
CA PRO A 35 4.67 -6.61 19.23
C PRO A 35 4.82 -8.14 19.14
N GLU A 36 4.21 -8.89 20.06
CA GLU A 36 4.22 -10.36 20.00
C GLU A 36 3.35 -10.86 18.83
N MET A 37 2.24 -10.18 18.51
CA MET A 37 1.42 -10.49 17.35
C MET A 37 2.15 -10.19 16.05
N GLN A 38 2.88 -9.06 15.97
CA GLN A 38 3.73 -8.76 14.79
C GLN A 38 4.81 -9.83 14.58
N ALA A 39 5.45 -10.28 15.68
CA ALA A 39 6.43 -11.35 15.62
C ALA A 39 5.83 -12.68 15.15
N PHE A 40 4.59 -12.98 15.58
CA PHE A 40 3.85 -14.13 15.08
C PHE A 40 3.53 -14.02 13.58
N GLU A 41 3.03 -12.89 13.12
CA GLU A 41 2.71 -12.67 11.71
C GLU A 41 3.95 -12.78 10.81
N ALA A 42 5.08 -12.22 11.25
CA ALA A 42 6.37 -12.39 10.58
C ALA A 42 6.80 -13.86 10.52
N PHE A 43 6.65 -14.60 11.64
CA PHE A 43 6.94 -16.04 11.68
C PHE A 43 6.03 -16.82 10.75
N PHE A 44 4.74 -16.54 10.75
CA PHE A 44 3.75 -17.21 9.91
C PHE A 44 4.04 -16.98 8.42
N THR A 45 4.32 -15.74 8.03
CA THR A 45 4.67 -15.38 6.64
C THR A 45 5.97 -16.06 6.19
N ALA A 46 7.01 -16.04 7.03
CA ALA A 46 8.29 -16.65 6.70
C ALA A 46 8.25 -18.18 6.57
N ASN A 47 7.28 -18.84 7.18
CA ASN A 47 7.15 -20.29 7.19
C ASN A 47 5.94 -20.80 6.37
N GLY A 48 5.22 -19.94 5.65
CA GLY A 48 4.01 -20.30 4.90
C GLY A 48 4.19 -21.53 4.02
N ASP A 49 5.19 -21.54 3.15
CA ASP A 49 5.51 -22.67 2.27
C ASP A 49 6.17 -23.82 3.02
N SER A 50 6.97 -23.53 4.04
CA SER A 50 7.70 -24.50 4.84
C SER A 50 6.79 -25.39 5.69
N VAL A 51 5.57 -24.95 6.00
CA VAL A 51 4.55 -25.78 6.68
C VAL A 51 4.26 -27.07 5.92
N SER A 52 4.25 -27.01 4.58
CA SER A 52 4.01 -28.18 3.73
C SER A 52 5.29 -28.95 3.41
N ILE A 53 6.42 -28.26 3.23
CA ILE A 53 7.70 -28.85 2.80
C ILE A 53 8.46 -29.49 3.97
N ALA A 54 8.49 -28.84 5.13
CA ALA A 54 9.25 -29.27 6.31
C ALA A 54 8.41 -29.17 7.61
N PRO A 55 7.25 -29.83 7.68
CA PRO A 55 6.28 -29.63 8.76
C PRO A 55 6.85 -29.90 10.16
N ARG A 56 7.70 -30.92 10.33
CA ARG A 56 8.33 -31.23 11.63
C ARG A 56 9.22 -30.10 12.14
N LYS A 57 10.00 -29.46 11.26
CA LYS A 57 10.87 -28.33 11.61
C LYS A 57 10.05 -27.13 12.05
N VAL A 58 9.02 -26.79 11.29
CA VAL A 58 8.13 -25.65 11.60
C VAL A 58 7.38 -25.89 12.92
N ARG A 59 6.93 -27.14 13.18
CA ARG A 59 6.29 -27.52 14.44
C ARG A 59 7.21 -27.27 15.63
N THR A 60 8.45 -27.73 15.57
CA THR A 60 9.43 -27.53 16.65
C THR A 60 9.65 -26.03 16.90
N GLN A 61 9.83 -25.25 15.87
CA GLN A 61 10.01 -23.80 15.97
C GLN A 61 8.77 -23.09 16.55
N ALA A 62 7.57 -23.48 16.12
CA ALA A 62 6.33 -22.90 16.62
C ALA A 62 6.14 -23.19 18.13
N LEU A 63 6.35 -24.43 18.56
CA LEU A 63 6.24 -24.84 19.95
C LEU A 63 7.32 -24.19 20.85
N GLN A 64 8.54 -23.99 20.33
CA GLN A 64 9.59 -23.27 21.04
C GLN A 64 9.22 -21.81 21.24
N LYS A 65 8.84 -21.11 20.15
CA LYS A 65 8.42 -19.69 20.23
C LYS A 65 7.22 -19.49 21.15
N MET A 66 6.27 -20.42 21.14
CA MET A 66 5.10 -20.39 22.02
C MET A 66 5.49 -20.26 23.51
N GLN A 67 6.62 -20.86 23.94
CA GLN A 67 7.08 -20.81 25.33
C GLN A 67 7.60 -19.43 25.74
N GLU A 68 8.07 -18.63 24.79
CA GLU A 68 8.63 -17.28 24.99
C GLU A 68 7.53 -16.21 25.05
N ILE A 69 6.33 -16.49 24.58
CA ILE A 69 5.21 -15.55 24.42
C ILE A 69 4.42 -15.41 25.73
N LYS A 70 4.16 -14.18 26.14
CA LYS A 70 3.36 -13.84 27.33
C LYS A 70 1.87 -13.71 27.02
N ASP A 71 1.55 -13.12 25.87
CA ASP A 71 0.17 -12.96 25.41
C ASP A 71 -0.45 -14.31 25.09
N SER A 72 -1.52 -14.65 25.81
CA SER A 72 -2.18 -15.95 25.66
C SER A 72 -2.80 -16.14 24.26
N LEU A 73 -3.41 -15.11 23.66
CA LEU A 73 -3.99 -15.22 22.31
C LEU A 73 -2.89 -15.48 21.28
N VAL A 74 -1.78 -14.78 21.37
CA VAL A 74 -0.63 -14.98 20.46
C VAL A 74 -0.04 -16.38 20.65
N ARG A 75 0.08 -16.85 21.89
CA ARG A 75 0.56 -18.20 22.20
C ARG A 75 -0.27 -19.27 21.49
N TYR A 76 -1.59 -19.17 21.54
CA TYR A 76 -2.48 -20.14 20.91
C TYR A 76 -2.52 -20.03 19.38
N ASN A 77 -2.15 -18.88 18.78
CA ASN A 77 -1.92 -18.80 17.34
C ASN A 77 -0.71 -19.65 16.89
N TYR A 78 0.37 -19.71 17.66
CA TYR A 78 1.46 -20.66 17.39
C TYR A 78 1.00 -22.11 17.49
N LEU A 79 0.03 -22.42 18.39
CA LEU A 79 -0.54 -23.76 18.51
C LEU A 79 -1.37 -24.14 17.29
N ILE A 80 -2.08 -23.18 16.64
CA ILE A 80 -2.74 -23.38 15.34
C ILE A 80 -1.71 -23.82 14.29
N VAL A 81 -0.56 -23.12 14.21
CA VAL A 81 0.50 -23.51 13.25
C VAL A 81 1.01 -24.92 13.56
N ALA A 82 1.25 -25.24 14.83
CA ALA A 82 1.68 -26.57 15.23
C ALA A 82 0.65 -27.66 14.86
N SER A 83 -0.66 -27.42 15.06
CA SER A 83 -1.73 -28.34 14.68
C SER A 83 -1.78 -28.55 13.15
N LYS A 84 -1.60 -27.46 12.36
CA LYS A 84 -1.52 -27.55 10.90
C LYS A 84 -0.34 -28.42 10.43
N THR A 85 0.83 -28.27 11.07
CA THR A 85 2.00 -29.11 10.74
C THR A 85 1.82 -30.58 11.10
N CYS A 86 1.07 -30.88 12.19
CA CYS A 86 0.69 -32.26 12.52
C CYS A 86 -0.16 -32.88 11.42
N MET A 87 -1.16 -32.14 10.91
CA MET A 87 -1.99 -32.60 9.78
C MET A 87 -1.16 -32.83 8.51
N MET A 88 -0.21 -31.94 8.19
CA MET A 88 0.67 -32.12 7.03
C MET A 88 1.57 -33.33 7.16
N SER A 89 1.91 -33.75 8.39
CA SER A 89 2.69 -34.95 8.68
C SER A 89 1.81 -36.20 8.86
N SER A 90 0.51 -36.14 8.57
CA SER A 90 -0.49 -37.19 8.78
C SER A 90 -0.63 -37.65 10.26
N ASP A 91 -0.18 -36.85 11.20
CA ASP A 91 -0.29 -37.08 12.64
C ASP A 91 -1.61 -36.50 13.18
N MET A 92 -2.74 -37.17 12.85
CA MET A 92 -4.08 -36.69 13.16
C MET A 92 -4.39 -36.66 14.62
N ASP A 93 -3.81 -37.59 15.41
CA ASP A 93 -4.06 -37.66 16.86
C ASP A 93 -3.43 -36.48 17.59
N SER A 94 -2.17 -36.16 17.27
CA SER A 94 -1.53 -34.94 17.78
C SER A 94 -2.28 -33.67 17.35
N ALA A 95 -2.75 -33.60 16.08
CA ALA A 95 -3.53 -32.46 15.62
C ALA A 95 -4.82 -32.27 16.43
N ARG A 96 -5.56 -33.37 16.71
CA ARG A 96 -6.79 -33.34 17.54
C ARG A 96 -6.51 -32.85 18.97
N LEU A 97 -5.43 -33.33 19.58
CA LEU A 97 -5.06 -32.90 20.94
C LEU A 97 -4.74 -31.39 21.00
N LEU A 98 -3.99 -30.89 20.05
CA LEU A 98 -3.66 -29.46 19.99
C LEU A 98 -4.91 -28.61 19.74
N ILE A 99 -5.80 -29.04 18.83
CA ILE A 99 -7.07 -28.36 18.54
C ILE A 99 -7.94 -28.33 19.80
N GLN A 100 -8.03 -29.43 20.55
CA GLN A 100 -8.80 -29.46 21.79
C GLN A 100 -8.26 -28.49 22.84
N GLN A 101 -6.94 -28.37 22.98
CA GLN A 101 -6.33 -27.37 23.89
C GLN A 101 -6.70 -25.92 23.49
N ILE A 102 -6.77 -25.64 22.18
CA ILE A 102 -7.17 -24.31 21.71
C ILE A 102 -8.66 -24.07 21.99
N GLU A 103 -9.51 -25.06 21.76
CA GLU A 103 -10.96 -24.99 22.00
C GLU A 103 -11.22 -24.75 23.50
N ASP A 104 -10.61 -25.53 24.39
CA ASP A 104 -10.72 -25.41 25.87
C ASP A 104 -10.26 -24.04 26.38
N PHE A 105 -9.24 -23.44 25.75
CA PHE A 105 -8.78 -22.10 26.08
C PHE A 105 -9.80 -21.05 25.62
N THR A 106 -10.23 -21.12 24.35
CA THR A 106 -11.08 -20.10 23.76
C THR A 106 -12.47 -20.04 24.37
N GLU A 107 -13.01 -21.16 24.84
CA GLU A 107 -14.32 -21.23 25.53
C GLU A 107 -14.34 -20.48 26.88
N ARG A 108 -13.18 -20.29 27.49
CA ARG A 108 -13.05 -19.63 28.81
C ARG A 108 -12.77 -18.12 28.69
N GLN A 109 -12.58 -17.60 27.48
CA GLN A 109 -12.24 -16.20 27.28
C GLN A 109 -13.48 -15.35 26.97
N PRO A 110 -13.50 -14.08 27.40
CA PRO A 110 -14.53 -13.15 26.97
C PRO A 110 -14.42 -12.89 25.46
N PHE A 111 -15.56 -12.70 24.81
CA PHE A 111 -15.60 -12.44 23.37
C PHE A 111 -14.77 -11.21 23.00
N SER A 112 -13.94 -11.35 21.98
CA SER A 112 -13.27 -10.26 21.29
C SER A 112 -13.10 -10.60 19.80
N PRO A 113 -12.95 -9.62 18.90
CA PRO A 113 -12.72 -9.91 17.49
C PRO A 113 -11.46 -10.77 17.22
N GLN A 114 -10.40 -10.57 18.00
CA GLN A 114 -9.17 -11.38 17.92
C GLN A 114 -9.40 -12.81 18.41
N LEU A 115 -10.23 -13.00 19.46
CA LEU A 115 -10.64 -14.32 19.90
C LEU A 115 -11.49 -15.02 18.85
N ALA A 116 -12.39 -14.31 18.19
CA ALA A 116 -13.20 -14.86 17.10
C ALA A 116 -12.33 -15.33 15.93
N ASP A 117 -11.23 -14.62 15.62
CA ASP A 117 -10.24 -15.08 14.64
C ASP A 117 -9.59 -16.42 15.06
N LEU A 118 -9.11 -16.51 16.30
CA LEU A 118 -8.50 -17.74 16.83
C LEU A 118 -9.48 -18.92 16.87
N GLN A 119 -10.73 -18.69 17.32
CA GLN A 119 -11.78 -19.71 17.32
C GLN A 119 -12.12 -20.17 15.90
N SER A 120 -12.19 -19.24 14.94
CA SER A 120 -12.39 -19.56 13.54
C SER A 120 -11.29 -20.46 13.00
N ASP A 121 -10.01 -20.13 13.28
CA ASP A 121 -8.89 -20.96 12.87
C ASP A 121 -8.94 -22.35 13.51
N CYS A 122 -9.32 -22.43 14.80
CA CYS A 122 -9.49 -23.68 15.51
C CYS A 122 -10.57 -24.57 14.84
N PHE A 123 -11.76 -24.00 14.55
CA PHE A 123 -12.83 -24.77 13.88
C PHE A 123 -12.49 -25.11 12.43
N ASN A 124 -11.80 -24.24 11.72
CA ASN A 124 -11.30 -24.56 10.37
C ASN A 124 -10.31 -25.73 10.42
N MET A 125 -9.39 -25.75 11.39
CA MET A 125 -8.48 -26.89 11.60
C MET A 125 -9.24 -28.18 11.97
N LYS A 126 -10.24 -28.09 12.83
CA LYS A 126 -11.10 -29.21 13.22
C LYS A 126 -11.86 -29.78 12.02
N GLY A 127 -12.42 -28.89 11.19
CA GLY A 127 -13.03 -29.26 9.91
C GLY A 127 -12.07 -30.00 8.98
N ASN A 128 -10.83 -29.50 8.85
CA ASN A 128 -9.80 -30.17 8.05
C ASN A 128 -9.44 -31.57 8.56
N VAL A 129 -9.38 -31.78 9.88
CA VAL A 129 -9.14 -33.10 10.47
C VAL A 129 -10.29 -34.04 10.13
N TYR A 130 -11.55 -33.60 10.27
CA TYR A 130 -12.72 -34.42 9.90
C TYR A 130 -12.75 -34.74 8.41
N ALA A 131 -12.45 -33.76 7.55
CA ALA A 131 -12.40 -33.97 6.12
C ALA A 131 -11.34 -35.03 5.70
N ARG A 132 -10.16 -34.99 6.34
CA ARG A 132 -9.09 -35.96 6.08
C ARG A 132 -9.37 -37.36 6.66
N THR A 133 -10.22 -37.45 7.67
CA THR A 133 -10.64 -38.75 8.27
C THR A 133 -11.95 -39.28 7.67
N GLY A 134 -12.46 -38.68 6.59
CA GLY A 134 -13.63 -39.14 5.86
C GLY A 134 -15.00 -38.69 6.42
N HIS A 135 -15.01 -37.87 7.48
CA HIS A 135 -16.25 -37.44 8.13
C HIS A 135 -16.72 -36.09 7.57
N MET A 136 -17.19 -36.07 6.32
CA MET A 136 -17.50 -34.84 5.60
C MET A 136 -18.64 -34.03 6.20
N ASP A 137 -19.68 -34.70 6.77
CA ASP A 137 -20.77 -34.00 7.46
C ASP A 137 -20.27 -33.17 8.65
N SER A 138 -19.38 -33.75 9.44
CA SER A 138 -18.76 -33.03 10.55
C SER A 138 -17.85 -31.91 10.04
N ALA A 139 -17.12 -32.13 8.96
CA ALA A 139 -16.27 -31.11 8.34
C ALA A 139 -17.09 -29.90 7.89
N GLU A 140 -18.23 -30.11 7.19
CA GLU A 140 -19.14 -29.04 6.77
C GLU A 140 -19.59 -28.19 7.98
N VAL A 141 -20.01 -28.84 9.07
CA VAL A 141 -20.48 -28.15 10.28
C VAL A 141 -19.39 -27.24 10.86
N TYR A 142 -18.14 -27.75 10.98
CA TYR A 142 -17.05 -26.98 11.57
C TYR A 142 -16.55 -25.88 10.64
N PHE A 143 -16.50 -26.08 9.33
CA PHE A 143 -16.17 -25.02 8.37
C PHE A 143 -17.23 -23.90 8.39
N ARG A 144 -18.51 -24.25 8.53
CA ARG A 144 -19.59 -23.26 8.68
C ARG A 144 -19.42 -22.43 9.95
N LYS A 145 -19.15 -23.07 11.09
CA LYS A 145 -18.84 -22.36 12.36
C LYS A 145 -17.61 -21.46 12.21
N ALA A 146 -16.56 -21.93 11.55
CA ALA A 146 -15.38 -21.13 11.27
C ALA A 146 -15.70 -19.89 10.45
N TYR A 147 -16.51 -20.03 9.40
CA TYR A 147 -16.98 -18.92 8.58
C TYR A 147 -17.77 -17.89 9.40
N GLU A 148 -18.78 -18.34 10.17
CA GLU A 148 -19.61 -17.46 10.99
C GLU A 148 -18.77 -16.65 11.99
N LEU A 149 -17.84 -17.28 12.67
CA LEU A 149 -16.95 -16.61 13.62
C LEU A 149 -16.00 -15.61 12.91
N ARG A 150 -15.43 -15.99 11.77
CA ARG A 150 -14.53 -15.11 11.02
C ARG A 150 -15.20 -13.82 10.58
N MET A 151 -16.50 -13.84 10.32
CA MET A 151 -17.26 -12.63 9.96
C MET A 151 -17.34 -11.63 11.13
N HIS A 152 -17.06 -12.04 12.37
CA HIS A 152 -16.96 -11.19 13.56
C HIS A 152 -15.52 -10.91 13.98
N GLY A 153 -14.55 -11.41 13.23
CA GLY A 153 -13.11 -11.23 13.47
C GLY A 153 -12.52 -9.98 12.82
N THR A 154 -11.20 -9.89 12.87
CA THR A 154 -10.42 -8.80 12.29
C THR A 154 -9.80 -9.15 10.93
N LYS A 155 -9.68 -10.46 10.59
CA LYS A 155 -8.97 -10.97 9.40
C LYS A 155 -9.95 -11.50 8.35
N ILE A 156 -10.72 -10.58 7.74
CA ILE A 156 -11.74 -10.90 6.72
C ILE A 156 -11.11 -11.48 5.44
N GLU A 157 -9.85 -11.16 5.17
CA GLU A 157 -9.09 -11.66 4.00
C GLU A 157 -8.84 -13.18 4.03
N VAL A 158 -9.10 -13.85 5.15
CA VAL A 158 -9.01 -15.32 5.30
C VAL A 158 -10.33 -16.01 4.95
N VAL A 159 -11.45 -15.28 4.91
CA VAL A 159 -12.79 -15.85 4.64
C VAL A 159 -12.84 -16.67 3.35
N PRO A 160 -12.24 -16.25 2.21
CA PRO A 160 -12.25 -17.05 0.99
C PRO A 160 -11.69 -18.48 1.18
N ASP A 161 -10.62 -18.63 1.96
CA ASP A 161 -9.99 -19.93 2.22
C ASP A 161 -10.93 -20.86 3.01
N ILE A 162 -11.69 -20.33 3.98
CA ILE A 162 -12.68 -21.08 4.76
C ILE A 162 -13.87 -21.47 3.86
N LEU A 163 -14.32 -20.55 3.00
CA LEU A 163 -15.40 -20.84 2.05
C LEU A 163 -15.01 -21.89 1.02
N MET A 164 -13.75 -21.95 0.59
CA MET A 164 -13.24 -23.02 -0.27
C MET A 164 -13.31 -24.37 0.45
N ASN A 165 -12.85 -24.46 1.71
CA ASN A 165 -12.95 -25.70 2.48
C ASN A 165 -14.41 -26.14 2.66
N LEU A 166 -15.31 -25.18 2.89
CA LEU A 166 -16.76 -25.45 3.00
C LEU A 166 -17.34 -25.94 1.67
N ALA A 167 -16.93 -25.34 0.55
CA ALA A 167 -17.33 -25.75 -0.78
C ALA A 167 -16.83 -27.17 -1.12
N ASP A 168 -15.58 -27.49 -0.78
CA ASP A 168 -15.04 -28.83 -0.97
C ASP A 168 -15.78 -29.88 -0.14
N ALA A 169 -16.09 -29.58 1.11
CA ALA A 169 -16.83 -30.50 1.98
C ALA A 169 -18.25 -30.75 1.43
N THR A 170 -18.96 -29.68 1.04
CA THR A 170 -20.31 -29.80 0.44
C THR A 170 -20.31 -30.52 -0.89
N ASN A 171 -19.29 -30.30 -1.72
CA ASN A 171 -19.09 -31.02 -2.97
C ASN A 171 -18.92 -32.54 -2.73
N ARG A 172 -18.07 -32.93 -1.77
CA ARG A 172 -17.85 -34.33 -1.40
C ARG A 172 -19.09 -35.01 -0.78
N LEU A 173 -20.00 -34.21 -0.22
CA LEU A 173 -21.31 -34.66 0.26
C LEU A 173 -22.36 -34.80 -0.88
N GLY A 174 -21.98 -34.57 -2.15
CA GLY A 174 -22.88 -34.58 -3.27
C GLY A 174 -23.76 -33.34 -3.41
N LYS A 175 -23.65 -32.33 -2.54
CA LYS A 175 -24.42 -31.08 -2.59
C LYS A 175 -23.77 -30.08 -3.56
N LEU A 176 -23.76 -30.41 -4.85
CA LEU A 176 -22.96 -29.72 -5.88
C LEU A 176 -23.38 -28.26 -6.07
N ASP A 177 -24.69 -28.00 -6.06
CA ASP A 177 -25.27 -26.65 -6.15
C ASP A 177 -24.85 -25.75 -5.00
N VAL A 178 -24.87 -26.26 -3.78
CA VAL A 178 -24.45 -25.56 -2.56
C VAL A 178 -22.93 -25.32 -2.58
N GLY A 179 -22.16 -26.33 -3.00
CA GLY A 179 -20.70 -26.19 -3.16
C GLY A 179 -20.32 -25.10 -4.16
N ALA A 180 -20.98 -25.08 -5.31
CA ALA A 180 -20.80 -24.03 -6.31
C ALA A 180 -21.15 -22.64 -5.76
N ALA A 181 -22.22 -22.52 -4.97
CA ALA A 181 -22.60 -21.26 -4.35
C ALA A 181 -21.54 -20.74 -3.35
N TRP A 182 -20.92 -21.63 -2.56
CA TRP A 182 -19.84 -21.26 -1.65
C TRP A 182 -18.57 -20.83 -2.38
N TYR A 183 -18.16 -21.54 -3.43
CA TYR A 183 -17.03 -21.13 -4.27
C TYR A 183 -17.26 -19.76 -4.93
N ARG A 184 -18.45 -19.50 -5.49
CA ARG A 184 -18.77 -18.19 -6.06
C ARG A 184 -18.75 -17.09 -5.02
N ARG A 185 -19.21 -17.37 -3.79
CA ARG A 185 -19.12 -16.41 -2.68
C ARG A 185 -17.67 -16.10 -2.30
N ALA A 186 -16.80 -17.12 -2.30
CA ALA A 186 -15.37 -16.93 -2.11
C ALA A 186 -14.75 -16.02 -3.19
N LEU A 187 -15.13 -16.24 -4.46
CA LEU A 187 -14.66 -15.45 -5.59
C LEU A 187 -15.11 -13.98 -5.49
N LEU A 188 -16.38 -13.74 -5.17
CA LEU A 188 -16.92 -12.39 -4.95
C LEU A 188 -16.19 -11.66 -3.83
N LEU A 189 -15.84 -12.35 -2.74
CA LEU A 189 -15.06 -11.79 -1.66
C LEU A 189 -13.62 -11.47 -2.09
N CYS A 190 -12.97 -12.35 -2.85
CA CYS A 190 -11.65 -12.05 -3.42
C CYS A 190 -11.67 -10.80 -4.29
N ASP A 191 -12.72 -10.61 -5.09
CA ASP A 191 -12.89 -9.43 -5.94
C ASP A 191 -13.13 -8.17 -5.10
N SER A 192 -14.00 -8.25 -4.10
CA SER A 192 -14.36 -7.10 -3.25
C SER A 192 -13.21 -6.62 -2.35
N LEU A 193 -12.36 -7.53 -1.91
CA LEU A 193 -11.20 -7.24 -1.05
C LEU A 193 -9.92 -6.98 -1.84
N ASN A 194 -9.99 -6.97 -3.19
CA ASN A 194 -8.82 -6.85 -4.07
C ASN A 194 -7.70 -7.87 -3.74
N ILE A 195 -8.11 -9.08 -3.33
CA ILE A 195 -7.14 -10.15 -3.05
C ILE A 195 -6.48 -10.56 -4.35
N THR A 196 -5.16 -10.61 -4.33
CA THR A 196 -4.32 -10.89 -5.50
C THR A 196 -4.68 -12.18 -6.22
N SER A 197 -4.34 -12.26 -7.50
CA SER A 197 -4.69 -13.36 -8.42
C SER A 197 -4.28 -14.77 -7.98
N THR A 198 -3.34 -14.90 -7.04
CA THR A 198 -2.82 -16.20 -6.58
C THR A 198 -3.80 -17.06 -5.79
N LYS A 199 -4.82 -16.46 -5.15
CA LYS A 199 -5.86 -17.22 -4.41
C LYS A 199 -7.05 -17.64 -5.26
N LYS A 200 -7.22 -17.11 -6.46
CA LYS A 200 -8.37 -17.40 -7.32
C LYS A 200 -8.30 -18.74 -8.09
N PRO A 201 -7.12 -19.20 -8.58
CA PRO A 201 -7.04 -20.44 -9.34
C PRO A 201 -7.66 -21.67 -8.63
N PRO A 202 -7.41 -21.90 -7.32
CA PRO A 202 -8.07 -22.98 -6.58
C PRO A 202 -9.61 -22.91 -6.65
N ILE A 203 -10.19 -21.71 -6.57
CA ILE A 203 -11.63 -21.50 -6.67
C ILE A 203 -12.12 -21.84 -8.08
N TYR A 204 -11.38 -21.45 -9.12
CA TYR A 204 -11.76 -21.69 -10.50
C TYR A 204 -11.78 -23.19 -10.83
N TYR A 205 -10.74 -23.94 -10.47
CA TYR A 205 -10.77 -25.39 -10.76
C TYR A 205 -11.74 -26.14 -9.85
N GLY A 206 -11.99 -25.68 -8.61
CA GLY A 206 -13.05 -26.23 -7.78
C GLY A 206 -14.45 -26.06 -8.40
N LEU A 207 -14.76 -24.87 -8.90
CA LEU A 207 -15.99 -24.62 -9.68
C LEU A 207 -16.05 -25.46 -10.94
N ALA A 208 -14.95 -25.50 -11.70
CA ALA A 208 -14.90 -26.31 -12.93
C ALA A 208 -15.17 -27.79 -12.64
N GLN A 209 -14.63 -28.33 -11.55
CA GLN A 209 -14.86 -29.72 -11.13
C GLN A 209 -16.34 -29.97 -10.82
N ILE A 210 -17.01 -29.08 -10.11
CA ILE A 210 -18.45 -29.18 -9.84
C ILE A 210 -19.24 -29.18 -11.17
N TYR A 211 -18.88 -28.29 -12.10
CA TYR A 211 -19.56 -28.21 -13.39
C TYR A 211 -19.28 -29.41 -14.28
N VAL A 212 -18.14 -30.09 -14.12
CA VAL A 212 -17.94 -31.43 -14.74
C VAL A 212 -18.96 -32.43 -14.18
N ALA A 213 -19.13 -32.48 -12.85
CA ALA A 213 -20.08 -33.39 -12.22
C ALA A 213 -21.53 -33.09 -12.62
N LEU A 214 -21.88 -31.81 -12.73
CA LEU A 214 -23.20 -31.36 -13.23
C LEU A 214 -23.40 -31.51 -14.74
N ARG A 215 -22.36 -31.90 -15.50
CA ARG A 215 -22.36 -31.94 -16.96
C ARG A 215 -22.69 -30.59 -17.61
N ASP A 216 -22.38 -29.48 -16.93
CA ASP A 216 -22.43 -28.13 -17.49
C ASP A 216 -21.07 -27.75 -18.07
N PHE A 217 -20.78 -28.27 -19.25
CA PHE A 217 -19.47 -28.13 -19.86
C PHE A 217 -19.14 -26.69 -20.31
N GLU A 218 -20.15 -25.86 -20.52
CA GLU A 218 -19.93 -24.43 -20.83
C GLU A 218 -19.32 -23.69 -19.63
N GLN A 219 -19.92 -23.87 -18.44
CA GLN A 219 -19.39 -23.29 -17.22
C GLN A 219 -18.06 -23.95 -16.82
N CYS A 220 -17.94 -25.24 -17.02
CA CYS A 220 -16.69 -25.95 -16.81
C CYS A 220 -15.54 -25.32 -17.61
N ASP A 221 -15.72 -25.12 -18.93
CA ASP A 221 -14.72 -24.49 -19.80
C ASP A 221 -14.41 -23.05 -19.39
N TYR A 222 -15.42 -22.28 -19.04
CA TYR A 222 -15.24 -20.91 -18.58
C TYR A 222 -14.26 -20.83 -17.39
N TYR A 223 -14.49 -21.65 -16.37
CA TYR A 223 -13.65 -21.62 -15.17
C TYR A 223 -12.27 -22.25 -15.40
N TYR A 224 -12.14 -23.32 -16.20
CA TYR A 224 -10.82 -23.84 -16.56
C TYR A 224 -10.00 -22.84 -17.37
N ASN A 225 -10.61 -22.08 -18.27
CA ASN A 225 -9.92 -21.05 -19.03
C ASN A 225 -9.47 -19.88 -18.15
N LEU A 226 -10.21 -19.57 -17.07
CA LEU A 226 -9.76 -18.60 -16.06
C LEU A 226 -8.57 -19.15 -15.26
N ALA A 227 -8.63 -20.42 -14.83
CA ALA A 227 -7.54 -21.07 -14.10
C ALA A 227 -6.27 -21.20 -14.95
N ALA A 228 -6.40 -21.47 -16.24
CA ALA A 228 -5.29 -21.61 -17.19
C ALA A 228 -4.37 -20.36 -17.25
N ARG A 229 -4.90 -19.18 -16.96
CA ARG A 229 -4.12 -17.92 -16.97
C ARG A 229 -2.99 -17.91 -15.94
N SER A 230 -3.10 -18.70 -14.89
CA SER A 230 -2.11 -18.82 -13.82
C SER A 230 -1.39 -20.16 -13.84
N TYR A 231 -1.53 -20.96 -14.91
CA TYR A 231 -1.01 -22.33 -14.97
C TYR A 231 0.50 -22.39 -14.75
N GLU A 232 1.25 -21.45 -15.32
CA GLU A 232 2.72 -21.44 -15.19
C GLU A 232 3.16 -21.19 -13.75
N ASP A 233 2.41 -20.40 -12.99
CA ASP A 233 2.68 -20.05 -11.60
C ASP A 233 2.20 -21.12 -10.60
N MET A 234 1.45 -22.13 -11.06
CA MET A 234 0.93 -23.21 -10.21
C MET A 234 2.05 -24.13 -9.73
N LEU A 235 1.92 -24.59 -8.48
CA LEU A 235 2.76 -25.66 -7.94
C LEU A 235 2.51 -26.98 -8.68
N PRO A 236 3.47 -27.92 -8.70
CA PRO A 236 3.32 -29.21 -9.42
C PRO A 236 2.04 -29.97 -9.05
N PHE A 237 1.66 -29.95 -7.77
CA PHE A 237 0.44 -30.58 -7.28
C PHE A 237 -0.83 -29.89 -7.83
N GLU A 238 -0.83 -28.57 -7.93
CA GLU A 238 -1.94 -27.79 -8.51
C GLU A 238 -2.03 -28.01 -10.02
N LYS A 239 -0.89 -28.05 -10.73
CA LYS A 239 -0.83 -28.40 -12.15
C LYS A 239 -1.40 -29.78 -12.39
N HIS A 240 -1.06 -30.75 -11.54
CA HIS A 240 -1.66 -32.09 -11.61
C HIS A 240 -3.19 -32.03 -11.49
N PHE A 241 -3.71 -31.36 -10.45
CA PHE A 241 -5.16 -31.20 -10.27
C PHE A 241 -5.85 -30.59 -11.50
N TYR A 242 -5.26 -29.50 -12.01
CA TYR A 242 -5.78 -28.84 -13.21
C TYR A 242 -5.82 -29.79 -14.41
N LEU A 243 -4.71 -30.46 -14.72
CA LEU A 243 -4.60 -31.35 -15.88
C LEU A 243 -5.52 -32.58 -15.76
N ASN A 244 -5.49 -33.22 -14.57
CA ASN A 244 -6.32 -34.41 -14.32
C ASN A 244 -7.83 -34.12 -14.47
N ASN A 245 -8.28 -33.04 -13.81
CA ASN A 245 -9.72 -32.69 -13.88
C ASN A 245 -10.12 -32.17 -15.25
N ARG A 246 -9.20 -31.50 -15.97
CA ARG A 246 -9.43 -31.11 -17.36
C ARG A 246 -9.56 -32.33 -18.27
N GLY A 247 -8.69 -33.35 -18.13
CA GLY A 247 -8.79 -34.63 -18.81
C GLY A 247 -10.12 -35.31 -18.50
N THR A 248 -10.53 -35.37 -17.23
CA THR A 248 -11.85 -35.93 -16.81
C THR A 248 -13.01 -35.18 -17.47
N SER A 249 -12.92 -33.86 -17.66
CA SER A 249 -13.95 -33.08 -18.36
C SER A 249 -14.13 -33.54 -19.81
N TYR A 250 -13.04 -33.79 -20.52
CA TYR A 250 -13.07 -34.30 -21.90
C TYR A 250 -13.55 -35.76 -21.97
N TYR A 251 -13.12 -36.59 -21.01
CA TYR A 251 -13.63 -37.97 -20.88
C TYR A 251 -15.16 -38.00 -20.78
N TYR A 252 -15.74 -37.17 -19.93
CA TYR A 252 -17.21 -37.14 -19.77
C TYR A 252 -17.97 -36.49 -20.94
N ARG A 253 -17.28 -35.83 -21.87
CA ARG A 253 -17.84 -35.37 -23.16
C ARG A 253 -17.78 -36.43 -24.23
N GLY A 254 -17.08 -37.55 -24.00
CA GLY A 254 -16.78 -38.55 -25.02
C GLY A 254 -15.59 -38.15 -25.92
N ASP A 255 -14.88 -37.08 -25.63
CA ASP A 255 -13.65 -36.70 -26.35
C ASP A 255 -12.45 -37.38 -25.70
N TYR A 256 -12.36 -38.67 -25.91
CA TYR A 256 -11.37 -39.53 -25.26
C TYR A 256 -9.94 -39.26 -25.74
N GLU A 257 -9.77 -38.86 -27.01
CA GLU A 257 -8.42 -38.52 -27.54
C GLU A 257 -7.85 -37.32 -26.81
N THR A 258 -8.62 -36.26 -26.68
CA THR A 258 -8.19 -35.08 -25.90
C THR A 258 -7.98 -35.42 -24.40
N ALA A 259 -8.81 -36.28 -23.81
CA ALA A 259 -8.66 -36.78 -22.46
C ALA A 259 -7.31 -37.51 -22.27
N ILE A 260 -6.95 -38.41 -23.22
CA ILE A 260 -5.67 -39.12 -23.24
C ILE A 260 -4.50 -38.14 -23.25
N ASP A 261 -4.54 -37.08 -24.05
CA ASP A 261 -3.48 -36.07 -24.10
C ASP A 261 -3.32 -35.36 -22.77
N TYR A 262 -4.41 -35.01 -22.05
CA TYR A 262 -4.34 -34.42 -20.73
C TYR A 262 -3.80 -35.41 -19.71
N PHE A 263 -4.25 -36.66 -19.69
CA PHE A 263 -3.75 -37.65 -18.74
C PHE A 263 -2.29 -38.05 -18.99
N ARG A 264 -1.78 -37.99 -20.24
CA ARG A 264 -0.35 -38.10 -20.55
C ARG A 264 0.41 -36.95 -19.96
N LYS A 265 -0.04 -35.69 -20.13
CA LYS A 265 0.57 -34.53 -19.49
C LYS A 265 0.63 -34.65 -17.96
N VAL A 266 -0.41 -35.28 -17.35
CA VAL A 266 -0.38 -35.61 -15.91
C VAL A 266 0.76 -36.57 -15.63
N THR A 267 0.85 -37.70 -16.31
CA THR A 267 1.88 -38.71 -16.04
C THR A 267 3.29 -38.16 -16.27
N ASP A 268 3.52 -37.40 -17.34
CA ASP A 268 4.81 -36.76 -17.65
C ASP A 268 5.19 -35.72 -16.60
N LEU A 269 4.24 -34.94 -16.11
CA LEU A 269 4.48 -33.96 -15.05
C LEU A 269 4.91 -34.64 -13.76
N VAL A 270 4.16 -35.67 -13.30
CA VAL A 270 4.34 -36.22 -11.96
C VAL A 270 5.47 -37.26 -11.88
N GLU A 271 5.91 -37.85 -13.02
CA GLU A 271 7.02 -38.81 -13.07
C GLU A 271 8.32 -38.25 -12.48
N GLY A 272 8.52 -36.91 -12.55
CA GLY A 272 9.66 -36.21 -11.96
C GLY A 272 9.58 -35.98 -10.44
N TYR A 273 8.47 -36.35 -9.79
CA TYR A 273 8.20 -36.05 -8.37
C TYR A 273 7.97 -37.34 -7.57
N PRO A 274 8.97 -37.87 -6.82
CA PRO A 274 8.84 -39.12 -6.07
C PRO A 274 7.71 -39.14 -5.04
N ASP A 275 7.30 -37.99 -4.54
CA ASP A 275 6.22 -37.86 -3.54
C ASP A 275 4.81 -37.89 -4.17
N MET A 276 4.72 -37.90 -5.51
CA MET A 276 3.45 -37.90 -6.29
C MET A 276 3.14 -39.27 -6.92
N VAL A 277 3.49 -40.35 -6.22
CA VAL A 277 3.29 -41.73 -6.73
C VAL A 277 1.80 -42.08 -6.85
N PHE A 278 0.94 -41.56 -5.96
CA PHE A 278 -0.49 -41.74 -6.05
C PHE A 278 -1.04 -41.13 -7.33
N GLU A 279 -0.67 -39.89 -7.61
CA GLU A 279 -1.09 -39.12 -8.77
C GLU A 279 -0.66 -39.75 -10.09
N LEU A 280 0.56 -40.33 -10.11
CA LEU A 280 1.05 -41.08 -11.26
C LEU A 280 0.19 -42.31 -11.55
N ASN A 281 -0.11 -43.09 -10.50
CA ASN A 281 -0.91 -44.30 -10.66
C ASN A 281 -2.38 -43.97 -11.03
N LEU A 282 -2.92 -42.84 -10.49
CA LEU A 282 -4.24 -42.34 -10.90
C LEU A 282 -4.25 -41.92 -12.38
N GLY A 283 -3.19 -41.26 -12.86
CA GLY A 283 -3.02 -40.91 -14.26
C GLY A 283 -3.01 -42.16 -15.16
N TRP A 284 -2.28 -43.21 -14.78
CA TRP A 284 -2.31 -44.48 -15.53
C TRP A 284 -3.67 -45.16 -15.50
N LEU A 285 -4.36 -45.11 -14.35
CA LEU A 285 -5.72 -45.68 -14.23
C LEU A 285 -6.70 -44.99 -15.19
N ASN A 286 -6.65 -43.65 -15.28
CA ASN A 286 -7.47 -42.86 -16.19
C ASN A 286 -7.10 -43.11 -17.67
N LEU A 287 -5.80 -43.28 -17.98
CA LEU A 287 -5.36 -43.65 -19.31
C LEU A 287 -5.86 -45.03 -19.72
N GLY A 288 -5.83 -46.00 -18.77
CA GLY A 288 -6.36 -47.33 -19.01
C GLY A 288 -7.82 -47.31 -19.44
N ASP A 289 -8.64 -46.51 -18.77
CA ASP A 289 -10.05 -46.32 -19.09
C ASP A 289 -10.25 -45.65 -20.48
N CYS A 290 -9.57 -44.53 -20.71
CA CYS A 290 -9.67 -43.86 -22.02
C CYS A 290 -9.30 -44.75 -23.18
N PHE A 291 -8.25 -45.61 -23.03
CA PHE A 291 -7.86 -46.54 -24.08
C PHE A 291 -8.88 -47.67 -24.33
N LEU A 292 -9.66 -48.06 -23.31
CA LEU A 292 -10.82 -48.94 -23.53
C LEU A 292 -11.89 -48.25 -24.37
N GLN A 293 -12.17 -46.99 -24.12
CA GLN A 293 -13.19 -46.20 -24.82
C GLN A 293 -12.83 -45.91 -26.29
N VAL A 294 -11.52 -45.91 -26.66
CA VAL A 294 -11.05 -45.73 -28.04
C VAL A 294 -10.71 -47.06 -28.74
N ASP A 295 -11.13 -48.20 -28.15
CA ASP A 295 -10.93 -49.56 -28.69
C ASP A 295 -9.43 -49.92 -28.86
N GLU A 296 -8.57 -49.51 -27.93
CA GLU A 296 -7.16 -49.88 -27.84
C GLU A 296 -6.88 -50.80 -26.63
N PRO A 297 -7.34 -52.06 -26.65
CA PRO A 297 -7.27 -52.95 -25.49
C PRO A 297 -5.84 -53.27 -25.01
N ASP A 298 -4.85 -53.30 -25.90
CA ASP A 298 -3.46 -53.55 -25.55
C ASP A 298 -2.85 -52.38 -24.76
N SER A 299 -3.14 -51.17 -25.21
CA SER A 299 -2.74 -49.91 -24.48
C SER A 299 -3.43 -49.85 -23.11
N ALA A 300 -4.72 -50.17 -23.04
CA ALA A 300 -5.47 -50.23 -21.80
C ALA A 300 -4.85 -51.24 -20.81
N ALA A 301 -4.63 -52.48 -21.28
CA ALA A 301 -3.98 -53.52 -20.44
C ALA A 301 -2.63 -53.10 -19.90
N LYS A 302 -1.81 -52.43 -20.70
CA LYS A 302 -0.52 -51.88 -20.29
C LYS A 302 -0.64 -50.95 -19.10
N TYR A 303 -1.54 -49.96 -19.15
CA TYR A 303 -1.70 -48.97 -18.09
C TYR A 303 -2.39 -49.53 -16.86
N ILE A 304 -3.40 -50.39 -16.99
CA ILE A 304 -4.04 -51.11 -15.90
C ILE A 304 -3.00 -51.93 -15.12
N ASN A 305 -2.15 -52.70 -15.83
CA ASN A 305 -1.10 -53.50 -15.19
C ASN A 305 -0.03 -52.66 -14.49
N LYS A 306 0.21 -51.44 -14.96
CA LYS A 306 1.16 -50.52 -14.29
C LYS A 306 0.63 -50.04 -12.96
N CYS A 307 -0.64 -49.62 -12.86
CA CYS A 307 -1.19 -48.99 -11.66
C CYS A 307 -1.69 -50.01 -10.63
N GLN A 308 -2.10 -51.21 -11.04
CA GLN A 308 -2.71 -52.23 -10.17
C GLN A 308 -1.87 -52.58 -8.96
N PRO A 309 -0.54 -52.85 -9.03
CA PRO A 309 0.27 -53.23 -7.85
C PRO A 309 0.30 -52.17 -6.76
N PHE A 310 0.23 -50.90 -7.18
CA PHE A 310 0.18 -49.78 -6.22
C PHE A 310 -1.13 -49.77 -5.47
N PHE A 311 -2.26 -49.90 -6.15
CA PHE A 311 -3.58 -49.86 -5.51
C PHE A 311 -3.85 -51.13 -4.68
N GLU A 312 -3.35 -52.28 -5.09
CA GLU A 312 -3.38 -53.50 -4.29
C GLU A 312 -2.58 -53.35 -2.97
N LYS A 313 -1.39 -52.76 -3.02
CA LYS A 313 -0.57 -52.47 -1.86
C LYS A 313 -1.21 -51.44 -0.92
N THR A 314 -1.85 -50.42 -1.44
CA THR A 314 -2.48 -49.34 -0.64
C THR A 314 -3.87 -49.73 -0.13
N GLY A 315 -4.53 -50.72 -0.71
CA GLY A 315 -5.85 -51.21 -0.30
C GLY A 315 -6.98 -50.18 -0.55
N ILE A 316 -6.83 -49.28 -1.54
CA ILE A 316 -7.83 -48.24 -1.85
C ILE A 316 -9.01 -48.91 -2.63
N ILE A 317 -10.09 -49.21 -1.89
CA ILE A 317 -11.22 -49.98 -2.36
C ILE A 317 -11.85 -49.39 -3.62
N THR A 318 -12.04 -48.08 -3.70
CA THR A 318 -12.62 -47.39 -4.85
C THR A 318 -11.78 -47.54 -6.12
N ALA A 319 -10.46 -47.44 -6.00
CA ALA A 319 -9.53 -47.61 -7.11
C ALA A 319 -9.49 -49.08 -7.57
N LEU A 320 -9.48 -50.04 -6.65
CA LEU A 320 -9.52 -51.45 -6.95
C LEU A 320 -10.83 -51.82 -7.66
N TYR A 321 -11.96 -51.31 -7.17
CA TYR A 321 -13.24 -51.49 -7.85
C TYR A 321 -13.23 -50.97 -9.29
N TYR A 322 -12.61 -49.81 -9.51
CA TYR A 322 -12.47 -49.21 -10.83
C TYR A 322 -11.54 -50.02 -11.74
N ILE A 323 -10.41 -50.49 -11.21
CA ILE A 323 -9.50 -51.41 -11.94
C ILE A 323 -10.22 -52.71 -12.36
N ASP A 324 -10.96 -53.32 -11.44
CA ASP A 324 -11.72 -54.52 -11.74
C ASP A 324 -12.78 -54.24 -12.82
N THR A 325 -13.43 -53.08 -12.78
CA THR A 325 -14.41 -52.68 -13.80
C THR A 325 -13.77 -52.58 -15.20
N GLN A 326 -12.59 -51.92 -15.30
CA GLN A 326 -11.81 -51.85 -16.54
C GLN A 326 -11.34 -53.22 -17.01
N LYS A 327 -10.94 -54.12 -16.11
CA LYS A 327 -10.56 -55.50 -16.48
C LYS A 327 -11.73 -56.36 -16.97
N ILE A 328 -12.93 -56.12 -16.42
CA ILE A 328 -14.16 -56.78 -16.91
C ILE A 328 -14.43 -56.32 -18.34
N GLU A 329 -14.40 -55.00 -18.59
CA GLU A 329 -14.58 -54.46 -19.92
C GLU A 329 -13.55 -55.00 -20.91
N LEU A 330 -12.27 -54.99 -20.51
CA LEU A 330 -11.17 -55.56 -21.32
C LEU A 330 -11.41 -57.03 -21.65
N ALA A 331 -11.85 -57.85 -20.68
CA ALA A 331 -12.14 -59.24 -20.90
C ALA A 331 -13.35 -59.46 -21.83
N LEU A 332 -14.37 -58.61 -21.75
CA LEU A 332 -15.51 -58.61 -22.66
C LEU A 332 -15.09 -58.25 -24.09
N ILE A 333 -14.28 -57.20 -24.28
CA ILE A 333 -13.71 -56.83 -25.58
C ILE A 333 -12.91 -57.99 -26.19
N GLN A 334 -12.10 -58.68 -25.36
CA GLN A 334 -11.29 -59.84 -25.76
C GLN A 334 -12.12 -61.14 -25.91
N LYS A 335 -13.41 -61.10 -25.63
CA LYS A 335 -14.32 -62.27 -25.60
C LYS A 335 -13.90 -63.39 -24.64
N ASP A 336 -13.14 -63.04 -23.58
CA ASP A 336 -12.73 -63.94 -22.49
C ASP A 336 -13.79 -63.93 -21.37
N LEU A 337 -14.95 -64.56 -21.69
CA LEU A 337 -16.08 -64.60 -20.77
C LEU A 337 -15.76 -65.32 -19.43
N PRO A 338 -14.95 -66.41 -19.37
CA PRO A 338 -14.53 -66.97 -18.10
C PRO A 338 -13.73 -66.00 -17.22
N LYS A 339 -12.86 -65.20 -17.78
CA LYS A 339 -12.09 -64.20 -17.05
C LYS A 339 -13.01 -63.08 -16.57
N ALA A 340 -13.90 -62.57 -17.42
CA ALA A 340 -14.88 -61.55 -17.02
C ALA A 340 -15.72 -62.03 -15.82
N TRP A 341 -16.23 -63.27 -15.86
CA TRP A 341 -17.04 -63.84 -14.79
C TRP A 341 -16.24 -63.98 -13.48
N ARG A 342 -15.01 -64.47 -13.53
CA ARG A 342 -14.17 -64.59 -12.38
C ARG A 342 -14.01 -63.25 -11.64
N ILE A 343 -13.68 -62.19 -12.38
CA ILE A 343 -13.52 -60.86 -11.80
C ILE A 343 -14.85 -60.35 -11.25
N LEU A 344 -15.96 -60.49 -11.99
CA LEU A 344 -17.29 -60.09 -11.53
C LEU A 344 -17.73 -60.80 -10.25
N SER A 345 -17.37 -62.11 -10.06
CA SER A 345 -17.74 -62.92 -8.90
C SER A 345 -16.86 -62.67 -7.68
N GLU A 346 -15.60 -62.27 -7.87
CA GLU A 346 -14.61 -62.05 -6.80
C GLU A 346 -14.54 -60.62 -6.35
N SER A 347 -15.12 -59.64 -7.08
CA SER A 347 -15.04 -58.22 -6.83
C SER A 347 -15.67 -57.81 -5.49
N ILE A 348 -14.99 -56.92 -4.78
CA ILE A 348 -15.45 -56.34 -3.53
C ILE A 348 -16.63 -55.38 -3.80
N ILE A 349 -17.74 -55.55 -3.11
CA ILE A 349 -18.89 -54.66 -3.12
C ILE A 349 -18.79 -53.84 -1.79
N SER A 350 -18.69 -52.53 -1.93
CA SER A 350 -18.71 -51.60 -0.78
C SER A 350 -19.83 -50.57 -0.99
N PRO A 351 -20.52 -50.17 0.11
CA PRO A 351 -21.54 -49.13 0.04
C PRO A 351 -20.95 -47.73 -0.32
N ASP A 352 -19.63 -47.60 -0.19
CA ASP A 352 -18.93 -46.32 -0.46
C ASP A 352 -18.58 -46.14 -1.96
N ILE A 353 -19.01 -47.05 -2.84
CA ILE A 353 -18.77 -46.94 -4.28
C ILE A 353 -19.78 -45.98 -4.91
N ASP A 354 -19.26 -45.06 -5.71
CA ASP A 354 -20.06 -44.10 -6.45
C ASP A 354 -21.14 -44.78 -7.30
N PRO A 355 -22.42 -44.34 -7.27
CA PRO A 355 -23.49 -44.89 -8.03
C PRO A 355 -23.22 -44.94 -9.56
N ASP A 356 -22.51 -43.94 -10.11
CA ASP A 356 -22.10 -43.95 -11.52
C ASP A 356 -21.19 -45.15 -11.83
N MET A 357 -20.24 -45.49 -10.94
CA MET A 357 -19.36 -46.65 -11.10
C MET A 357 -20.11 -47.99 -10.98
N VAL A 358 -21.07 -48.06 -10.06
CA VAL A 358 -21.94 -49.24 -9.94
C VAL A 358 -22.76 -49.43 -11.20
N ASN A 359 -23.31 -48.37 -11.75
CA ASN A 359 -24.09 -48.38 -12.97
C ASN A 359 -23.25 -48.85 -14.17
N ILE A 360 -22.02 -48.34 -14.33
CA ILE A 360 -21.09 -48.78 -15.37
C ILE A 360 -20.83 -50.29 -15.26
N ARG A 361 -20.53 -50.79 -14.08
CA ARG A 361 -20.33 -52.25 -13.88
C ARG A 361 -21.58 -53.06 -14.21
N ASN A 362 -22.75 -52.59 -13.85
CA ASN A 362 -24.02 -53.25 -14.20
C ASN A 362 -24.24 -53.29 -15.73
N LYS A 363 -23.78 -52.31 -16.49
CA LYS A 363 -23.79 -52.34 -17.96
C LYS A 363 -22.90 -53.48 -18.50
N TYR A 364 -21.73 -53.71 -17.89
CA TYR A 364 -20.91 -54.86 -18.27
C TYR A 364 -21.49 -56.19 -17.82
N LEU A 365 -22.20 -56.26 -16.71
CA LEU A 365 -22.99 -57.43 -16.32
C LEU A 365 -24.09 -57.71 -17.32
N GLN A 366 -24.81 -56.71 -17.78
CA GLN A 366 -25.80 -56.84 -18.86
C GLN A 366 -25.14 -57.42 -20.11
N GLN A 367 -24.05 -56.83 -20.59
CA GLN A 367 -23.32 -57.29 -21.78
C GLN A 367 -22.81 -58.72 -21.60
N TYR A 368 -22.25 -59.07 -20.43
CA TYR A 368 -21.82 -60.45 -20.14
C TYR A 368 -22.97 -61.44 -20.28
N TYR A 369 -24.17 -61.11 -19.75
CA TYR A 369 -25.32 -61.99 -19.86
C TYR A 369 -25.95 -62.05 -21.30
N GLU A 370 -25.76 -60.99 -22.07
CA GLU A 370 -26.09 -60.99 -23.49
C GLU A 370 -25.19 -61.96 -24.28
N GLU A 371 -23.88 -61.89 -24.07
CA GLU A 371 -22.84 -62.72 -24.67
C GLU A 371 -22.97 -64.22 -24.23
N THR A 372 -23.49 -64.47 -23.07
CA THR A 372 -23.75 -65.83 -22.56
C THR A 372 -25.19 -66.34 -22.84
N GLU A 373 -25.95 -65.55 -23.59
CA GLU A 373 -27.36 -65.86 -24.00
C GLU A 373 -28.34 -65.99 -22.80
N ASP A 374 -27.99 -65.54 -21.61
CA ASP A 374 -28.90 -65.43 -20.42
C ASP A 374 -29.72 -64.14 -20.53
N TYR A 375 -30.63 -64.10 -21.55
CA TYR A 375 -31.42 -62.88 -21.80
C TYR A 375 -32.35 -62.48 -20.66
N ARG A 376 -32.68 -63.38 -19.75
CA ARG A 376 -33.47 -63.03 -18.55
C ARG A 376 -32.71 -62.15 -17.61
N LYS A 377 -31.48 -62.49 -17.35
CA LYS A 377 -30.60 -61.67 -16.49
C LYS A 377 -30.14 -60.40 -17.22
N ALA A 378 -29.83 -60.47 -18.50
CA ALA A 378 -29.51 -59.30 -19.33
C ALA A 378 -30.65 -58.27 -19.28
N TYR A 379 -31.89 -58.67 -19.42
CA TYR A 379 -33.07 -57.82 -19.32
C TYR A 379 -33.23 -57.22 -17.88
N PHE A 380 -32.96 -58.01 -16.83
CA PHE A 380 -32.99 -57.53 -15.47
C PHE A 380 -31.98 -56.37 -15.28
N TYR A 381 -30.73 -56.55 -15.69
CA TYR A 381 -29.70 -55.49 -15.57
C TYR A 381 -30.00 -54.31 -16.49
N LEU A 382 -30.50 -54.51 -17.70
CA LEU A 382 -30.95 -53.41 -18.55
C LEU A 382 -32.00 -52.54 -17.87
N LYS A 383 -33.00 -53.15 -17.24
CA LYS A 383 -34.07 -52.45 -16.54
C LYS A 383 -33.52 -51.68 -15.32
N GLU A 384 -32.61 -52.31 -14.59
CA GLU A 384 -31.98 -51.68 -13.43
C GLU A 384 -31.06 -50.52 -13.83
N ASN A 385 -30.27 -50.70 -14.92
CA ASN A 385 -29.43 -49.66 -15.48
C ASN A 385 -30.27 -48.45 -15.94
N ASN A 386 -31.36 -48.65 -16.65
CA ASN A 386 -32.23 -47.55 -17.08
C ASN A 386 -32.80 -46.81 -15.85
N ARG A 387 -33.18 -47.54 -14.79
CA ARG A 387 -33.66 -46.91 -13.53
C ARG A 387 -32.60 -46.09 -12.86
N MET A 388 -31.38 -46.60 -12.78
CA MET A 388 -30.23 -45.88 -12.23
C MET A 388 -29.84 -44.67 -13.05
N ASP A 389 -29.73 -44.81 -14.39
CA ASP A 389 -29.44 -43.72 -15.32
C ASP A 389 -30.47 -42.60 -15.20
N ASP A 390 -31.78 -42.93 -15.11
CA ASP A 390 -32.85 -41.95 -14.92
C ASP A 390 -32.76 -41.26 -13.55
N SER A 391 -32.46 -42.00 -12.48
CA SER A 391 -32.28 -41.42 -11.13
C SER A 391 -31.10 -40.45 -11.10
N ILE A 392 -29.94 -40.89 -11.58
CA ILE A 392 -28.71 -40.07 -11.64
C ILE A 392 -28.94 -38.84 -12.51
N ARG A 393 -29.61 -38.99 -13.67
CA ARG A 393 -29.91 -37.87 -14.56
C ARG A 393 -30.85 -36.85 -13.92
N ASN A 394 -31.92 -37.34 -13.26
CA ASN A 394 -32.91 -36.47 -12.62
C ASN A 394 -32.28 -35.69 -11.48
N GLU A 395 -31.50 -36.33 -10.63
CA GLU A 395 -30.76 -35.68 -9.53
C GLU A 395 -29.81 -34.61 -10.07
N ARG A 396 -29.08 -34.90 -11.15
CA ARG A 396 -28.17 -33.98 -11.82
C ARG A 396 -28.88 -32.77 -12.42
N VAL A 397 -30.06 -32.99 -13.03
CA VAL A 397 -30.90 -31.91 -13.55
C VAL A 397 -31.44 -31.04 -12.42
N GLU A 398 -31.90 -31.65 -11.34
CA GLU A 398 -32.36 -30.91 -10.14
C GLU A 398 -31.26 -30.01 -9.58
N MET A 399 -30.07 -30.58 -9.32
CA MET A 399 -28.91 -29.78 -8.80
C MET A 399 -28.49 -28.68 -9.79
N ARG A 400 -28.48 -28.98 -11.11
CA ARG A 400 -28.17 -27.97 -12.13
C ARG A 400 -29.19 -26.84 -12.16
N THR A 401 -30.46 -27.15 -11.97
CA THR A 401 -31.54 -26.16 -11.89
C THR A 401 -31.41 -25.31 -10.61
N ALA A 402 -31.11 -25.95 -9.48
CA ALA A 402 -30.85 -25.25 -8.22
C ALA A 402 -29.61 -24.34 -8.32
N ASP A 403 -28.52 -24.81 -8.92
CA ASP A 403 -27.35 -23.99 -9.18
C ASP A 403 -27.65 -22.78 -10.05
N LEU A 404 -28.43 -22.97 -11.11
CA LEU A 404 -28.85 -21.89 -12.02
C LEU A 404 -29.67 -20.84 -11.25
N ALA A 405 -30.60 -21.27 -10.40
CA ALA A 405 -31.40 -20.37 -9.55
C ALA A 405 -30.51 -19.59 -8.56
N LEU A 406 -29.57 -20.26 -7.90
CA LEU A 406 -28.61 -19.64 -6.98
C LEU A 406 -27.68 -18.64 -7.70
N ARG A 407 -27.20 -18.96 -8.89
CA ARG A 407 -26.43 -18.01 -9.73
C ARG A 407 -27.25 -16.77 -10.05
N TYR A 408 -28.46 -16.96 -10.53
CA TYR A 408 -29.34 -15.84 -10.87
C TYR A 408 -29.59 -14.93 -9.65
N GLN A 409 -29.86 -15.53 -8.50
CA GLN A 409 -30.05 -14.79 -7.25
C GLN A 409 -28.79 -14.01 -6.85
N GLN A 410 -27.62 -14.64 -6.93
CA GLN A 410 -26.33 -13.98 -6.63
C GLN A 410 -26.04 -12.84 -7.60
N ASP A 411 -26.19 -13.08 -8.90
CA ASP A 411 -25.95 -12.08 -9.95
C ASP A 411 -26.93 -10.90 -9.82
N SER A 412 -28.20 -11.18 -9.53
CA SER A 412 -29.21 -10.15 -9.28
C SER A 412 -28.87 -9.31 -8.05
N THR A 413 -28.40 -9.95 -6.97
CA THR A 413 -27.96 -9.25 -5.76
C THR A 413 -26.74 -8.36 -6.02
N VAL A 414 -25.73 -8.90 -6.74
CA VAL A 414 -24.54 -8.13 -7.12
C VAL A 414 -24.91 -6.97 -8.04
N MET A 415 -25.84 -7.18 -8.98
CA MET A 415 -26.30 -6.14 -9.88
C MET A 415 -27.03 -5.03 -9.09
N ALA A 416 -27.94 -5.41 -8.17
CA ALA A 416 -28.62 -4.46 -7.30
C ALA A 416 -27.64 -3.66 -6.44
N GLN A 417 -26.62 -4.30 -5.88
CA GLN A 417 -25.56 -3.62 -5.14
C GLN A 417 -24.76 -2.65 -6.03
N LYS A 418 -24.40 -3.07 -7.25
CA LYS A 418 -23.69 -2.19 -8.20
C LYS A 418 -24.53 -0.97 -8.59
N VAL A 419 -25.83 -1.17 -8.83
CA VAL A 419 -26.77 -0.07 -9.11
C VAL A 419 -26.82 0.88 -7.91
N PHE A 420 -27.00 0.35 -6.69
CA PHE A 420 -27.03 1.15 -5.47
C PHE A 420 -25.72 1.92 -5.24
N ILE A 421 -24.55 1.27 -5.43
CA ILE A 421 -23.24 1.93 -5.32
C ILE A 421 -23.15 3.06 -6.34
N ARG A 422 -23.55 2.81 -7.58
CA ARG A 422 -23.51 3.82 -8.67
C ARG A 422 -24.44 5.01 -8.40
N GLU A 423 -25.61 4.75 -7.83
CA GLU A 423 -26.52 5.82 -7.36
C GLU A 423 -25.85 6.65 -6.26
N LYS A 424 -25.20 5.99 -5.30
CA LYS A 424 -24.48 6.69 -4.22
C LYS A 424 -23.25 7.46 -4.71
N GLU A 425 -22.52 6.92 -5.67
CA GLU A 425 -21.41 7.63 -6.32
C GLU A 425 -21.90 8.88 -7.06
N ASN A 426 -23.03 8.79 -7.76
CA ASN A 426 -23.65 9.93 -8.43
C ASN A 426 -24.12 10.99 -7.41
N GLU A 427 -24.77 10.58 -6.32
CA GLU A 427 -25.18 11.46 -5.23
C GLU A 427 -23.97 12.20 -4.61
N VAL A 428 -22.87 11.48 -4.34
CA VAL A 428 -21.62 12.07 -3.87
C VAL A 428 -21.01 13.03 -4.90
N LEU A 429 -21.09 12.70 -6.19
CA LEU A 429 -20.60 13.56 -7.26
C LEU A 429 -21.41 14.87 -7.34
N GLU A 430 -22.75 14.78 -7.24
CA GLU A 430 -23.63 15.95 -7.19
C GLU A 430 -23.34 16.83 -5.98
N LEU A 431 -23.14 16.21 -4.80
CA LEU A 431 -22.77 16.95 -3.59
C LEU A 431 -21.41 17.65 -3.74
N ARG A 432 -20.41 16.99 -4.32
CA ARG A 432 -19.11 17.62 -4.62
C ARG A 432 -19.23 18.77 -5.64
N GLN A 433 -20.06 18.60 -6.66
CA GLN A 433 -20.32 19.68 -7.61
C GLN A 433 -21.00 20.88 -6.93
N MET A 434 -21.99 20.64 -6.06
CA MET A 434 -22.60 21.66 -5.25
C MET A 434 -21.60 22.36 -4.33
N GLU A 435 -20.74 21.59 -3.65
CA GLU A 435 -19.66 22.11 -2.79
C GLU A 435 -18.70 22.99 -3.57
N THR A 436 -18.24 22.54 -4.75
CA THR A 436 -17.36 23.34 -5.62
C THR A 436 -18.01 24.61 -6.11
N LEU A 437 -19.33 24.57 -6.45
CA LEU A 437 -20.09 25.75 -6.80
C LEU A 437 -20.20 26.74 -5.63
N TRP A 438 -20.45 26.27 -4.42
CA TRP A 438 -20.50 27.10 -3.22
C TRP A 438 -19.13 27.73 -2.91
N ILE A 439 -18.03 26.97 -3.05
CA ILE A 439 -16.66 27.47 -2.89
C ILE A 439 -16.38 28.55 -3.95
N ALA A 440 -16.75 28.32 -5.20
CA ALA A 440 -16.57 29.29 -6.29
C ALA A 440 -17.39 30.57 -6.01
N LEU A 441 -18.64 30.43 -5.60
CA LEU A 441 -19.54 31.55 -5.29
C LEU A 441 -19.00 32.38 -4.11
N THR A 442 -18.56 31.72 -3.06
CA THR A 442 -17.96 32.40 -1.88
C THR A 442 -16.67 33.09 -2.24
N THR A 443 -15.84 32.46 -3.07
CA THR A 443 -14.58 33.06 -3.57
C THR A 443 -14.85 34.30 -4.44
N ILE A 444 -15.81 34.22 -5.36
CA ILE A 444 -16.22 35.36 -6.20
C ILE A 444 -16.78 36.49 -5.31
N THR A 445 -17.63 36.15 -4.35
CA THR A 445 -18.19 37.14 -3.40
C THR A 445 -17.10 37.83 -2.61
N LEU A 446 -16.10 37.06 -2.13
CA LEU A 446 -14.95 37.61 -1.44
C LEU A 446 -14.12 38.54 -2.33
N LEU A 447 -13.88 38.12 -3.58
CA LEU A 447 -13.17 38.95 -4.58
C LEU A 447 -13.92 40.25 -4.87
N VAL A 448 -15.26 40.22 -5.01
CA VAL A 448 -16.09 41.42 -5.21
C VAL A 448 -16.00 42.31 -3.97
N VAL A 449 -16.09 41.79 -2.77
CA VAL A 449 -15.94 42.57 -1.52
C VAL A 449 -14.56 43.22 -1.45
N VAL A 450 -13.51 42.47 -1.75
CA VAL A 450 -12.13 43.01 -1.80
C VAL A 450 -12.00 44.06 -2.87
N PHE A 451 -12.56 43.83 -4.07
CA PHE A 451 -12.55 44.80 -5.17
C PHE A 451 -13.29 46.09 -4.77
N VAL A 452 -14.50 46.00 -4.23
CA VAL A 452 -15.27 47.16 -3.74
C VAL A 452 -14.51 47.89 -2.63
N TYR A 453 -13.89 47.15 -1.74
CA TYR A 453 -13.03 47.73 -0.67
C TYR A 453 -11.84 48.48 -1.26
N LEU A 454 -11.10 47.86 -2.18
CA LEU A 454 -9.94 48.47 -2.83
C LEU A 454 -10.33 49.67 -3.70
N TYR A 455 -11.45 49.55 -4.41
CA TYR A 455 -12.01 50.65 -5.21
C TYR A 455 -12.44 51.82 -4.33
N SER A 456 -13.15 51.58 -3.24
CA SER A 456 -13.57 52.59 -2.27
C SER A 456 -12.35 53.25 -1.58
N LYS A 457 -11.30 52.47 -1.29
CA LYS A 457 -10.04 52.95 -0.74
C LYS A 457 -9.27 53.81 -1.74
N LYS A 458 -9.23 53.37 -3.00
CA LYS A 458 -8.61 54.17 -4.11
C LYS A 458 -9.36 55.45 -4.34
N LYS A 459 -10.69 55.45 -4.33
CA LYS A 459 -11.55 56.63 -4.48
C LYS A 459 -11.35 57.60 -3.30
N ARG A 460 -11.24 57.10 -2.07
CA ARG A 460 -10.94 57.91 -0.86
C ARG A 460 -9.50 58.46 -0.93
N ALA A 461 -8.53 57.68 -1.38
CA ALA A 461 -7.15 58.14 -1.55
C ALA A 461 -7.01 59.22 -2.63
N LEU A 462 -7.76 59.12 -3.74
CA LEU A 462 -7.84 60.17 -4.78
C LEU A 462 -8.46 61.46 -4.24
N LEU A 463 -9.51 61.36 -3.43
CA LEU A 463 -10.15 62.50 -2.77
C LEU A 463 -9.22 63.17 -1.71
N LEU A 464 -8.39 62.36 -1.01
CA LEU A 464 -7.41 62.87 -0.05
C LEU A 464 -6.12 63.40 -0.73
N ALA A 465 -5.76 62.84 -1.92
CA ALA A 465 -4.59 63.27 -2.70
C ALA A 465 -4.77 64.65 -3.33
N GLN A 466 -6.00 65.06 -3.56
CA GLN A 466 -6.29 66.44 -3.97
C GLN A 466 -6.02 67.46 -2.86
N ASN A 467 -5.90 67.00 -1.59
CA ASN A 467 -5.79 67.94 -0.44
C ASN A 467 -4.48 67.89 0.39
N ARG A 468 -3.47 67.10 0.06
CA ARG A 468 -2.16 67.21 0.77
C ARG A 468 -0.99 66.59 0.01
N ARG A 469 0.01 67.44 -0.24
CA ARG A 469 1.42 67.10 -0.62
C ARG A 469 2.17 66.39 0.52
N THR A 470 1.60 65.33 1.15
CA THR A 470 2.24 64.66 2.29
C THR A 470 2.28 63.15 2.16
N VAL A 471 2.57 62.64 0.97
CA VAL A 471 2.56 61.18 0.75
C VAL A 471 3.97 60.52 0.84
N SER A 472 5.00 61.28 1.09
CA SER A 472 6.39 60.75 1.13
C SER A 472 6.75 59.98 2.42
N SER A 473 6.09 60.23 3.54
CA SER A 473 6.44 59.61 4.81
C SER A 473 5.84 58.23 5.06
N LEU A 474 4.74 57.94 4.41
CA LEU A 474 4.01 56.65 4.68
C LEU A 474 4.50 55.45 3.87
N ARG A 475 5.36 55.66 2.85
CA ARG A 475 5.88 54.51 2.05
C ARG A 475 7.04 53.76 2.70
N LEU A 476 7.74 54.35 3.64
CA LEU A 476 8.86 53.70 4.34
C LEU A 476 8.41 52.78 5.46
N GLU A 477 7.26 53.03 6.03
CA GLU A 477 6.71 52.24 7.12
C GLU A 477 6.15 50.84 6.71
N ASN A 478 5.76 50.71 5.46
CA ASN A 478 5.15 49.47 4.94
C ASN A 478 6.15 48.38 4.52
N ILE A 479 7.42 48.72 4.34
CA ILE A 479 8.49 47.77 4.01
C ILE A 479 9.05 47.13 5.28
N ARG A 480 8.92 47.82 6.43
CA ARG A 480 9.46 47.45 7.75
C ARG A 480 8.69 46.35 8.52
N ASN A 481 7.39 46.14 8.24
CA ASN A 481 6.52 45.34 9.15
C ASN A 481 6.23 43.90 8.71
N ARG A 482 7.01 43.26 7.83
CA ARG A 482 6.68 41.94 7.31
C ARG A 482 7.27 40.73 8.01
N LEU A 483 8.14 40.90 8.97
CA LEU A 483 8.64 39.78 9.80
C LEU A 483 8.67 40.24 11.27
N SER A 484 7.95 39.57 12.14
CA SER A 484 8.01 39.84 13.59
C SER A 484 9.38 39.40 14.13
N PRO A 485 10.23 40.31 14.53
CA PRO A 485 11.58 39.97 15.05
C PRO A 485 11.53 39.03 16.23
N HIS A 486 10.51 39.19 17.08
CA HIS A 486 10.34 38.42 18.30
C HIS A 486 10.08 36.92 18.06
N PHE A 487 9.40 36.57 16.99
CA PHE A 487 9.15 35.17 16.64
C PHE A 487 10.42 34.44 16.20
N ILE A 488 11.23 35.12 15.36
CA ILE A 488 12.50 34.56 14.86
C ILE A 488 13.49 34.36 16.02
N PHE A 489 13.55 35.31 16.95
CA PHE A 489 14.41 35.19 18.13
C PHE A 489 13.99 34.08 19.09
N ASN A 490 12.69 33.86 19.27
CA ASN A 490 12.18 32.77 20.12
C ASN A 490 12.53 31.39 19.54
N VAL A 491 12.38 31.20 18.23
CA VAL A 491 12.75 29.95 17.56
C VAL A 491 14.27 29.69 17.63
N LEU A 492 15.08 30.72 17.38
CA LEU A 492 16.55 30.61 17.45
C LEU A 492 17.07 30.36 18.87
N ASN A 493 16.48 31.02 19.90
CA ASN A 493 16.82 30.75 21.27
C ASN A 493 16.41 29.34 21.76
N GLN A 494 15.31 28.81 21.23
CA GLN A 494 14.86 27.47 21.54
C GLN A 494 15.77 26.41 20.91
N GLU A 495 16.25 26.65 19.70
CA GLU A 495 17.26 25.82 19.02
C GLU A 495 18.62 25.81 19.70
N MET A 496 18.99 26.93 20.33
CA MET A 496 20.23 27.04 21.10
C MET A 496 20.26 26.23 22.40
N ALA A 497 19.09 25.91 22.97
CA ALA A 497 19.00 25.26 24.27
C ALA A 497 19.52 23.81 24.31
N GLY A 498 19.56 23.13 23.15
CA GLY A 498 19.89 21.71 23.02
C GLY A 498 21.29 21.36 22.49
N ARG A 499 22.18 22.33 22.17
CA ARG A 499 23.47 22.10 21.48
C ARG A 499 24.71 22.18 22.38
N LYS A 500 25.82 21.55 21.92
CA LYS A 500 27.13 21.53 22.62
C LYS A 500 27.80 22.91 22.69
N ALA A 501 28.68 23.12 23.64
CA ALA A 501 29.24 24.45 24.02
C ALA A 501 29.90 25.21 22.86
N GLU A 502 30.61 24.56 21.95
CA GLU A 502 31.31 25.21 20.82
C GLU A 502 30.33 25.70 19.73
N GLU A 503 29.31 24.89 19.36
CA GLU A 503 28.25 25.29 18.41
C GLU A 503 27.33 26.37 18.97
N LYS A 504 27.21 26.45 20.30
CA LYS A 504 26.43 27.45 21.03
C LYS A 504 27.03 28.86 20.90
N GLN A 505 28.35 28.97 20.81
CA GLN A 505 29.07 30.23 20.68
C GLN A 505 28.92 30.82 19.27
N GLU A 506 28.95 29.98 18.21
CA GLU A 506 28.73 30.43 16.82
C GLU A 506 27.28 30.89 16.60
N LEU A 507 26.33 30.07 17.05
CA LEU A 507 24.90 30.38 16.91
C LEU A 507 24.53 31.65 17.73
N SER A 508 25.13 31.85 18.91
CA SER A 508 24.96 33.06 19.72
C SER A 508 25.46 34.29 18.99
N SER A 509 26.61 34.20 18.31
CA SER A 509 27.16 35.31 17.52
C SER A 509 26.26 35.67 16.33
N LEU A 510 25.71 34.65 15.65
CA LEU A 510 24.76 34.82 14.54
C LEU A 510 23.44 35.44 15.03
N VAL A 511 22.90 34.97 16.15
CA VAL A 511 21.68 35.53 16.76
C VAL A 511 21.89 37.00 17.17
N LYS A 512 23.05 37.33 17.75
CA LYS A 512 23.41 38.67 18.10
C LYS A 512 23.53 39.59 16.88
N LEU A 513 24.15 39.09 15.82
CA LEU A 513 24.26 39.83 14.54
C LEU A 513 22.85 40.05 13.92
N MET A 514 22.01 39.03 13.88
CA MET A 514 20.63 39.15 13.34
C MET A 514 19.79 40.14 14.15
N ARG A 515 19.91 40.10 15.48
CA ARG A 515 19.25 41.05 16.39
C ARG A 515 19.66 42.47 16.08
N ARG A 516 20.97 42.69 15.99
CA ARG A 516 21.53 44.03 15.71
C ARG A 516 21.14 44.54 14.32
N ASN A 517 21.10 43.65 13.32
CA ASN A 517 20.60 43.97 11.96
C ASN A 517 19.16 44.49 11.99
N LEU A 518 18.29 43.82 12.76
CA LEU A 518 16.88 44.22 12.88
C LEU A 518 16.75 45.55 13.65
N GLU A 519 17.49 45.74 14.72
CA GLU A 519 17.51 47.00 15.48
C GLU A 519 17.97 48.19 14.62
N LEU A 520 19.01 47.98 13.77
CA LEU A 520 19.50 49.01 12.84
C LEU A 520 18.50 49.26 11.68
N ALA A 521 17.81 48.20 11.21
CA ALA A 521 16.82 48.33 10.16
C ALA A 521 15.56 49.10 10.60
N GLU A 522 15.25 49.11 11.88
CA GLU A 522 14.13 49.90 12.45
C GLU A 522 14.41 51.39 12.54
N GLN A 523 15.66 51.79 12.52
CA GLN A 523 16.05 53.17 12.62
C GLN A 523 16.27 53.81 11.24
N LEU A 524 15.90 55.06 11.07
CA LEU A 524 16.13 55.80 9.83
C LEU A 524 17.59 56.24 9.65
N CYS A 525 18.19 56.62 10.77
CA CYS A 525 19.59 56.97 10.88
C CYS A 525 20.17 56.43 12.19
N VAL A 526 21.43 56.13 12.15
CA VAL A 526 22.23 55.57 13.26
C VAL A 526 23.55 56.31 13.35
N THR A 527 24.29 56.13 14.44
CA THR A 527 25.63 56.65 14.53
C THR A 527 26.60 55.80 13.70
N LEU A 528 27.69 56.41 13.26
CA LEU A 528 28.76 55.68 12.57
C LEU A 528 29.36 54.58 13.47
N ALA A 529 29.43 54.82 14.78
CA ALA A 529 29.90 53.84 15.75
C ALA A 529 29.01 52.59 15.75
N GLU A 530 27.67 52.74 15.77
CA GLU A 530 26.71 51.66 15.76
C GLU A 530 26.79 50.81 14.48
N GLU A 531 26.98 51.46 13.35
CA GLU A 531 27.08 50.77 12.06
C GLU A 531 28.42 50.03 11.91
N LEU A 532 29.52 50.66 12.38
CA LEU A 532 30.84 50.04 12.40
C LEU A 532 30.92 48.86 13.38
N ASP A 533 30.24 48.91 14.52
CA ASP A 533 30.16 47.79 15.45
C ASP A 533 29.46 46.56 14.79
N PHE A 534 28.36 46.80 14.08
CA PHE A 534 27.72 45.76 13.29
C PHE A 534 28.65 45.20 12.22
N VAL A 535 29.26 46.07 11.43
CA VAL A 535 30.15 45.69 10.31
C VAL A 535 31.35 44.91 10.82
N LYS A 536 31.98 45.30 11.95
CA LYS A 536 33.07 44.54 12.58
C LYS A 536 32.61 43.13 12.99
N THR A 537 31.44 43.02 13.62
CA THR A 537 30.87 41.74 14.04
C THR A 537 30.58 40.83 12.81
N TYR A 538 30.08 41.39 11.72
CA TYR A 538 29.86 40.69 10.48
C TYR A 538 31.18 40.25 9.83
N ILE A 539 32.15 41.08 9.75
CA ILE A 539 33.50 40.80 9.22
C ILE A 539 34.18 39.69 10.02
N ASP A 540 34.09 39.71 11.36
CA ASP A 540 34.67 38.68 12.25
C ASP A 540 33.97 37.30 12.01
N LEU A 541 32.69 37.29 11.74
CA LEU A 541 31.96 36.07 11.39
C LEU A 541 32.42 35.51 10.03
N GLU A 542 32.47 36.37 9.02
CA GLU A 542 32.87 35.96 7.66
C GLU A 542 34.36 35.58 7.56
N ARG A 543 35.22 36.18 8.39
CA ARG A 543 36.65 35.85 8.48
C ARG A 543 36.90 34.40 8.85
N ARG A 544 36.02 33.81 9.69
CA ARG A 544 36.09 32.40 10.03
C ARG A 544 35.76 31.50 8.81
N SER A 545 34.84 31.93 7.96
CA SER A 545 34.45 31.22 6.76
C SER A 545 35.43 31.38 5.59
N LEU A 546 35.99 32.60 5.42
CA LEU A 546 36.92 32.95 4.35
C LEU A 546 38.38 32.59 4.60
N GLY A 547 38.74 32.32 5.88
CA GLY A 547 40.05 31.86 6.30
C GLY A 547 41.12 32.97 6.34
N ILE A 548 42.39 32.55 6.39
CA ILE A 548 43.56 33.45 6.55
C ILE A 548 43.82 34.37 5.37
N THR A 549 43.20 34.10 4.21
CA THR A 549 43.37 34.91 3.00
C THR A 549 42.44 36.16 2.98
N PHE A 550 41.60 36.34 4.00
CA PHE A 550 40.70 37.50 4.08
C PHE A 550 41.31 38.58 5.01
N HIS A 551 41.64 39.73 4.43
CA HIS A 551 42.32 40.86 5.07
C HIS A 551 41.41 42.10 5.07
N PRO A 552 40.46 42.20 6.02
CA PRO A 552 39.68 43.42 6.21
C PRO A 552 40.48 44.50 6.93
N MET A 553 40.42 45.72 6.45
CA MET A 553 41.01 46.90 7.04
C MET A 553 39.95 47.97 7.23
N ILE A 554 39.86 48.50 8.43
CA ILE A 554 38.99 49.64 8.76
C ILE A 554 39.86 50.77 9.24
N GLU A 555 39.86 51.86 8.52
CA GLU A 555 40.69 53.05 8.83
C GLU A 555 39.74 54.24 9.06
N ILE A 556 39.94 54.90 10.22
CA ILE A 556 39.19 56.09 10.61
C ILE A 556 40.19 57.23 10.73
N GLY A 557 40.08 58.20 9.83
CA GLY A 557 40.98 59.34 9.75
C GLY A 557 40.84 60.30 10.94
N GLU A 558 41.89 61.10 11.14
CA GLU A 558 41.90 62.11 12.19
C GLU A 558 40.74 63.12 12.03
N GLY A 559 40.12 63.52 13.13
CA GLY A 559 38.98 64.46 13.11
C GLY A 559 37.61 63.88 12.85
N VAL A 560 37.48 62.54 12.79
CA VAL A 560 36.17 61.85 12.70
C VAL A 560 35.87 61.22 14.08
N ASN A 561 34.80 61.63 14.72
CA ASN A 561 34.28 61.00 15.93
C ASN A 561 33.08 60.11 15.58
N PRO A 562 33.22 58.77 15.63
CA PRO A 562 32.16 57.86 15.20
C PRO A 562 30.86 57.97 15.99
N GLU A 563 30.92 58.38 17.26
CA GLU A 563 29.72 58.51 18.12
C GLU A 563 28.86 59.72 17.76
N GLN A 564 29.46 60.73 17.08
CA GLN A 564 28.78 61.98 16.74
C GLN A 564 28.32 62.06 15.30
N VAL A 565 28.86 61.20 14.44
CA VAL A 565 28.50 61.14 13.00
C VAL A 565 27.24 60.33 12.82
N GLN A 566 26.19 60.94 12.35
CA GLN A 566 24.95 60.25 11.94
C GLN A 566 24.98 59.95 10.47
N LEU A 567 24.40 58.83 10.11
CA LEU A 567 24.25 58.37 8.72
C LEU A 567 22.97 57.57 8.55
N PRO A 568 22.43 57.45 7.30
CA PRO A 568 21.32 56.57 7.03
C PRO A 568 21.68 55.13 7.43
N SER A 569 20.77 54.42 8.13
CA SER A 569 20.99 53.07 8.56
C SER A 569 21.30 52.16 7.36
N MET A 570 22.21 51.20 7.58
CA MET A 570 22.69 50.20 6.62
C MET A 570 23.55 50.79 5.48
N LEU A 571 24.04 52.02 5.59
CA LEU A 571 24.83 52.69 4.58
C LEU A 571 26.17 51.98 4.31
N ILE A 572 26.86 51.53 5.36
CA ILE A 572 28.13 50.80 5.28
C ILE A 572 27.87 49.27 5.20
N GLN A 573 26.89 48.80 5.97
CA GLN A 573 26.55 47.40 6.05
C GLN A 573 26.29 46.77 4.67
N ILE A 574 25.40 47.38 3.89
CA ILE A 574 24.97 46.77 2.60
C ILE A 574 26.13 46.70 1.58
N PRO A 575 26.93 47.73 1.34
CA PRO A 575 28.12 47.61 0.49
C PRO A 575 29.14 46.57 0.99
N VAL A 576 29.39 46.51 2.29
CA VAL A 576 30.29 45.50 2.87
C VAL A 576 29.74 44.07 2.68
N GLU A 577 28.47 43.86 2.94
CA GLU A 577 27.84 42.55 2.65
C GLU A 577 27.94 42.19 1.17
N ASN A 578 27.72 43.15 0.27
CA ASN A 578 27.83 42.91 -1.18
C ASN A 578 29.27 42.59 -1.60
N ALA A 579 30.26 43.29 -1.05
CA ALA A 579 31.67 43.01 -1.29
C ALA A 579 32.07 41.61 -0.85
N VAL A 580 31.67 41.22 0.39
CA VAL A 580 31.99 39.89 0.92
C VAL A 580 31.26 38.79 0.16
N LYS A 581 29.93 38.90 -0.01
CA LYS A 581 29.09 37.83 -0.61
C LYS A 581 29.32 37.65 -2.10
N HIS A 582 29.48 38.75 -2.85
CA HIS A 582 29.44 38.73 -4.29
C HIS A 582 30.80 38.95 -4.96
N ALA A 583 31.77 39.56 -4.26
CA ALA A 583 33.07 39.83 -4.85
C ALA A 583 34.17 38.95 -4.21
N LEU A 584 34.24 38.86 -2.89
CA LEU A 584 35.35 38.20 -2.21
C LEU A 584 35.14 36.70 -1.96
N LYS A 585 33.90 36.23 -1.83
CA LYS A 585 33.62 34.82 -1.49
C LYS A 585 34.06 33.88 -2.62
N GLU A 586 33.90 34.27 -3.87
CA GLU A 586 34.26 33.49 -5.04
C GLU A 586 35.69 33.80 -5.57
N LYS A 587 36.40 34.76 -4.95
CA LYS A 587 37.75 35.12 -5.36
C LYS A 587 38.77 34.10 -4.87
N GLU A 588 39.66 33.67 -5.75
CA GLU A 588 40.85 32.88 -5.41
C GLU A 588 42.01 33.78 -5.00
N GLY A 589 42.79 33.38 -3.98
CA GLY A 589 43.93 34.15 -3.46
C GLY A 589 43.57 35.16 -2.37
N GLU A 590 44.34 36.23 -2.32
CA GLU A 590 44.19 37.29 -1.27
C GLU A 590 42.89 38.06 -1.45
N ARG A 591 42.11 38.16 -0.39
CA ARG A 591 40.81 38.84 -0.32
C ARG A 591 40.92 40.07 0.54
N ASN A 592 40.93 41.22 -0.08
CA ASN A 592 41.13 42.48 0.64
C ASN A 592 39.82 43.30 0.62
N LEU A 593 39.47 43.81 1.80
CA LEU A 593 38.35 44.73 1.99
C LEU A 593 38.86 45.94 2.78
N TRP A 594 38.68 47.12 2.22
CA TRP A 594 39.05 48.37 2.86
C TRP A 594 37.80 49.20 3.13
N ILE A 595 37.67 49.67 4.38
CA ILE A 595 36.65 50.64 4.80
C ILE A 595 37.41 51.87 5.31
N ILE A 596 37.42 52.94 4.51
CA ILE A 596 38.19 54.12 4.81
C ILE A 596 37.22 55.28 5.06
N ILE A 597 37.33 55.88 6.24
CA ILE A 597 36.49 57.00 6.67
C ILE A 597 37.39 58.20 6.90
N ALA A 598 37.16 59.24 6.16
CA ALA A 598 38.04 60.40 6.21
C ALA A 598 37.26 61.72 6.30
N ARG A 599 37.79 62.65 7.02
CA ARG A 599 37.27 64.01 7.07
C ARG A 599 37.62 64.74 5.78
N GLN A 600 36.63 65.37 5.15
CA GLN A 600 36.81 66.28 3.99
C GLN A 600 36.38 67.69 4.37
N ALA A 601 36.67 68.69 3.47
CA ALA A 601 36.41 70.10 3.71
C ALA A 601 34.95 70.44 4.08
N ASN A 602 33.96 69.70 3.52
CA ASN A 602 32.54 69.98 3.67
C ASN A 602 31.75 68.76 4.22
N GLY A 603 32.43 67.78 4.82
CA GLY A 603 31.73 66.58 5.28
C GLY A 603 32.64 65.40 5.61
N ILE A 604 32.06 64.22 5.56
CA ILE A 604 32.74 62.96 5.84
C ILE A 604 32.61 62.05 4.63
N SER A 605 33.73 61.56 4.13
CA SER A 605 33.79 60.52 3.10
C SER A 605 33.87 59.13 3.70
N ILE A 606 33.03 58.23 3.25
CA ILE A 606 33.06 56.80 3.60
C ILE A 606 33.30 56.03 2.31
N GLN A 607 34.41 55.33 2.22
CA GLN A 607 34.80 54.52 1.05
C GLN A 607 34.86 53.05 1.48
N ILE A 608 34.15 52.19 0.72
CA ILE A 608 34.19 50.75 0.89
C ILE A 608 34.74 50.18 -0.43
N ARG A 609 35.91 49.55 -0.34
CA ARG A 609 36.64 49.00 -1.49
C ARG A 609 36.94 47.56 -1.32
N ASP A 610 36.80 46.79 -2.36
CA ASP A 610 37.20 45.37 -2.45
C ASP A 610 38.17 45.12 -3.62
N ASN A 611 38.78 43.92 -3.63
CA ASN A 611 39.61 43.48 -4.76
C ASN A 611 38.99 42.30 -5.53
N GLY A 612 37.69 42.19 -5.54
CA GLY A 612 36.95 41.01 -6.08
C GLY A 612 36.59 41.08 -7.59
N GLY A 613 37.31 41.85 -8.40
CA GLY A 613 37.13 41.85 -9.86
C GLY A 613 36.22 42.95 -10.42
N GLY A 614 35.78 43.90 -9.54
CA GLY A 614 35.02 45.07 -9.92
C GLY A 614 33.53 44.88 -10.12
N TYR A 615 32.79 45.96 -10.24
CA TYR A 615 31.32 45.95 -10.37
C TYR A 615 30.91 45.74 -11.84
N ARG A 616 30.03 44.75 -12.09
CA ARG A 616 29.45 44.43 -13.39
C ARG A 616 27.92 44.51 -13.32
N PRO A 617 27.28 45.52 -13.94
CA PRO A 617 25.82 45.77 -13.83
C PRO A 617 24.93 44.62 -14.32
N ASN A 618 25.43 43.71 -15.19
CA ASN A 618 24.67 42.67 -15.87
C ASN A 618 25.15 41.21 -15.51
N SER A 619 25.87 41.01 -14.45
CA SER A 619 26.26 39.64 -14.06
C SER A 619 25.03 38.84 -13.64
N ARG A 620 24.88 37.58 -14.15
CA ARG A 620 23.79 36.64 -13.87
C ARG A 620 23.76 36.10 -12.43
N ASN A 621 24.53 36.69 -11.53
CA ASN A 621 24.52 36.29 -10.13
C ASN A 621 23.26 36.79 -9.44
N ARG A 622 22.50 35.86 -8.86
CA ARG A 622 21.15 36.00 -8.28
C ARG A 622 21.11 36.79 -6.97
N GLY A 623 21.76 37.95 -6.92
CA GLY A 623 21.51 38.94 -5.88
C GLY A 623 20.41 39.89 -6.37
N THR A 624 19.37 40.07 -5.59
CA THR A 624 18.16 40.84 -6.00
C THR A 624 18.41 42.33 -6.23
N GLY A 625 19.64 42.82 -6.06
CA GLY A 625 19.96 44.27 -6.20
C GLY A 625 19.16 45.20 -5.28
N THR A 626 18.40 44.60 -4.37
CA THR A 626 17.42 45.30 -3.52
C THR A 626 18.07 46.15 -2.46
N GLY A 627 19.22 45.75 -1.92
CA GLY A 627 19.90 46.45 -0.83
C GLY A 627 20.38 47.85 -1.26
N MET A 628 21.18 47.93 -2.32
CA MET A 628 21.66 49.23 -2.85
C MET A 628 20.51 50.13 -3.31
N LYS A 629 19.44 49.53 -3.88
CA LYS A 629 18.25 50.29 -4.30
C LYS A 629 17.53 50.92 -3.10
N VAL A 630 17.48 50.22 -1.94
CA VAL A 630 16.91 50.76 -0.70
C VAL A 630 17.75 51.95 -0.17
N ILE A 631 19.08 51.80 -0.12
CA ILE A 631 19.96 52.92 0.25
C ILE A 631 19.74 54.13 -0.64
N MET A 632 19.79 53.95 -1.95
CA MET A 632 19.60 55.02 -2.93
C MET A 632 18.25 55.72 -2.75
N GLN A 633 17.17 54.96 -2.52
CA GLN A 633 15.82 55.50 -2.29
C GLN A 633 15.77 56.27 -0.95
N THR A 634 16.40 55.75 0.11
CA THR A 634 16.48 56.44 1.42
C THR A 634 17.23 57.75 1.31
N ILE A 635 18.38 57.74 0.62
CA ILE A 635 19.18 58.95 0.38
C ILE A 635 18.37 59.94 -0.50
N GLN A 636 17.68 59.49 -1.52
CA GLN A 636 16.85 60.35 -2.39
C GLN A 636 15.74 61.04 -1.59
N ILE A 637 15.08 60.31 -0.68
CA ILE A 637 14.02 60.90 0.19
C ILE A 637 14.63 61.94 1.16
N LEU A 638 15.76 61.63 1.76
CA LEU A 638 16.46 62.53 2.70
C LEU A 638 16.97 63.78 1.98
N ASN A 639 17.54 63.62 0.76
CA ASN A 639 18.03 64.73 -0.06
C ASN A 639 16.90 65.65 -0.52
N MET A 640 15.66 65.22 -0.67
CA MET A 640 14.51 66.07 -1.05
C MET A 640 14.21 67.17 -0.02
N LYS A 641 14.69 67.05 1.21
CA LYS A 641 14.42 67.97 2.33
C LYS A 641 15.62 68.77 2.75
N ASN A 642 16.81 68.38 2.30
CA ASN A 642 18.06 69.01 2.65
C ASN A 642 18.57 69.91 1.54
N LYS A 643 19.26 70.99 1.86
CA LYS A 643 19.90 71.85 0.87
C LYS A 643 21.22 71.26 0.36
N GLU A 644 21.91 70.52 1.19
CA GLU A 644 23.10 69.75 0.86
C GLU A 644 22.71 68.31 0.65
N THR A 645 23.31 67.60 -0.28
CA THR A 645 22.97 66.26 -0.66
C THR A 645 24.02 65.27 -0.17
N ILE A 646 23.55 64.07 0.24
CA ILE A 646 24.41 62.89 0.36
C ILE A 646 24.67 62.41 -1.08
N ASP A 647 25.96 62.39 -1.46
CA ASP A 647 26.37 61.93 -2.78
C ASP A 647 26.87 60.46 -2.69
N VAL A 648 26.56 59.69 -3.70
CA VAL A 648 26.94 58.29 -3.80
C VAL A 648 27.60 58.03 -5.16
N ALA A 649 28.78 57.45 -5.13
CA ALA A 649 29.50 57.01 -6.32
C ALA A 649 29.87 55.53 -6.21
N ILE A 650 29.71 54.78 -7.31
CA ILE A 650 30.14 53.38 -7.45
C ILE A 650 30.97 53.27 -8.69
N HIS A 651 32.24 52.89 -8.56
CA HIS A 651 33.14 52.76 -9.69
C HIS A 651 34.13 51.62 -9.52
N ASN A 652 34.71 51.16 -10.61
CA ASN A 652 35.79 50.16 -10.56
C ASN A 652 37.12 50.92 -10.39
N VAL A 653 37.96 50.37 -9.51
CA VAL A 653 39.30 50.93 -9.20
C VAL A 653 40.38 49.91 -9.57
N SER A 654 41.46 50.41 -10.20
CA SER A 654 42.68 49.61 -10.38
C SER A 654 43.57 49.69 -9.16
N LEU A 655 43.89 48.58 -8.57
CA LEU A 655 44.74 48.47 -7.40
C LEU A 655 46.22 48.42 -7.75
N SER A 656 47.08 48.74 -6.86
CA SER A 656 48.55 48.83 -7.08
C SER A 656 49.18 47.49 -7.48
N ASN A 657 48.51 46.37 -7.28
CA ASN A 657 48.93 45.02 -7.70
C ASN A 657 48.38 44.64 -9.08
N GLY A 658 47.71 45.56 -9.79
CA GLY A 658 47.08 45.30 -11.10
C GLY A 658 45.70 44.62 -11.06
N GLU A 659 45.17 44.28 -9.88
CA GLU A 659 43.81 43.78 -9.71
C GLU A 659 42.78 44.90 -9.90
N ILE A 660 41.58 44.53 -10.29
CA ILE A 660 40.44 45.44 -10.38
C ILE A 660 39.55 45.21 -9.17
N GLY A 661 39.19 46.28 -8.48
CA GLY A 661 38.25 46.24 -7.35
C GLY A 661 37.01 47.09 -7.64
N CYS A 662 35.99 46.96 -6.77
CA CYS A 662 34.87 47.89 -6.70
C CYS A 662 35.04 48.82 -5.55
N GLU A 663 34.73 50.11 -5.74
CA GLU A 663 34.70 51.12 -4.70
C GLU A 663 33.32 51.80 -4.68
N VAL A 664 32.73 51.81 -3.48
CA VAL A 664 31.52 52.56 -3.16
C VAL A 664 31.91 53.73 -2.24
N THR A 665 31.62 54.92 -2.67
CA THR A 665 31.92 56.13 -1.93
C THR A 665 30.65 56.87 -1.55
N PHE A 666 30.51 57.24 -0.30
CA PHE A 666 29.46 58.13 0.21
C PHE A 666 30.10 59.38 0.74
N LEU A 667 29.52 60.55 0.37
CA LEU A 667 29.90 61.85 0.92
C LEU A 667 28.76 62.41 1.76
N LEU A 668 28.94 62.46 3.06
CA LEU A 668 27.96 62.92 4.03
C LEU A 668 28.24 64.39 4.39
N PRO A 669 27.33 65.36 4.12
CA PRO A 669 27.52 66.76 4.46
C PRO A 669 27.47 67.02 5.99
N ASP A 670 28.21 68.02 6.45
CA ASP A 670 28.21 68.39 7.87
C ASP A 670 26.86 68.93 8.37
N LYS A 671 26.13 69.65 7.54
CA LYS A 671 24.81 70.23 7.86
C LYS A 671 23.71 69.49 7.20
N TYR A 672 23.33 68.32 7.78
CA TYR A 672 22.31 67.45 7.21
C TYR A 672 21.26 67.06 8.26
N ASP A 673 19.96 67.21 7.94
CA ASP A 673 18.87 66.85 8.84
C ASP A 673 18.32 65.46 8.43
N TYR A 674 18.53 64.48 9.29
CA TYR A 674 18.12 63.09 9.11
C TYR A 674 16.68 62.85 9.57
N ARG A 675 15.99 63.82 10.18
CA ARG A 675 14.63 63.63 10.72
C ARG A 675 13.59 63.74 9.63
N ILE A 676 12.73 62.80 9.52
CA ILE A 676 11.53 62.83 8.69
C ILE A 676 10.35 63.23 9.58
N LYS A 677 9.88 64.47 9.51
CA LYS A 677 8.63 64.89 10.16
C LYS A 677 7.41 64.52 9.33
#